data_d275b2268cb33991de0e14a20f401a9a
#
_entry.id   d275b2268cb33991de0e14a20f401a9a
#
_cell.length_a   1.000
_cell.length_b   1.000
_cell.length_c   1.000
_cell.angle_alpha   90.00
_cell.angle_beta   90.00
_cell.angle_gamma   90.00
#
_symmetry.space_group_name_H-M   'P 1'
#
loop_
_entity.id
_entity.type
_entity.pdbx_description
1 polymer ?
#
loop_
_entity_poly.entity_id
_entity_poly.type
_entity_poly.pdbx_seq_one_letter_code
_entity_poly.pdbx_strand_id
1 'polypeptide(L)'
;MLRLDKVIKPWKESAALNDHINLYGFWTETTFLTKSGDVGMVLNVPGVDYESLDRSEQEYAVKRLEAALKSFGPGFHVYQYLFKSNRPDIPFAKYDDPIVEAAIDQRRKFFEAKRDHLYQVEIFYCILLEGARSKTGVAAALARFFRDPAGAVGEFKAQFTNDSMKTLLRSHIEHDVRRLDQCVQAFVRQLADFMQIEVLDRQGQFTFFRRLLNFDDWRVAGKPQSTQFLDYQVVNSNIEAERDHLRVGDHIIRVLTMKEAVTETRPLALDALLKIPANFRVVTEWTPLAADKARKEVNKRRRHFNMSKTGFVSQMGNDATNTNPRDVLVDESKQADIENLGDCLRALGDGQSLGDFSLTIVLYGRSKAELDQLGTEFAGIFTNADGSLFSETYNQLNAYFAIVPGNYALNLRKLFLLNTNYADLSFLFTILPGEKTNTFLGTEYLAVLETDNSTPYFLNLHNGEVAHTLILGMTGSGKSYLANFLLQNAQKYAPLTFIFDIGGSFQSLTRIFGGSYLNAGQESRDFTINPFSLPQTKENLQFLFSFFRVLIEGNGQRYRLDFKEERRLWDAIERMYMLEPTQRTVSNFTNIVGELKERLHRWTRGGQYGFLFDNAEDTLSFSRFQTFNFHGWNDAPEVLEPLLFYVLHRASNEIADPAKLATFKIFLLDEAWLFIKNETIRNYVVQAQKTWRKHKAAMILATQSIKELEESGMLAIVAESCPTKIFLANPEMNREVYREAFHLNDTELDLIGGLVPPGQMLIRKAQTSKKVHLNVDSVSHWMATNNARDNMKKRDYFERFGIADGLRHLAEDYPFQPRTLATSTSNTNH
;
A
#
# COMPACT_ATOMS: atom_id res chain seq x y z
N MET A 1 -25.12 32.92 -12.60
CA MET A 1 -24.82 33.57 -13.88
C MET A 1 -23.34 34.00 -13.84
N LEU A 2 -22.50 33.46 -14.72
CA LEU A 2 -21.08 33.81 -14.80
C LEU A 2 -20.96 35.29 -15.17
N ARG A 3 -20.20 36.05 -14.41
CA ARG A 3 -19.93 37.44 -14.70
C ARG A 3 -18.84 37.53 -15.78
N LEU A 4 -19.24 37.96 -16.99
CA LEU A 4 -18.37 38.09 -18.16
C LEU A 4 -17.14 38.98 -17.91
N ASP A 5 -17.28 40.01 -17.09
CA ASP A 5 -16.19 40.88 -16.69
C ASP A 5 -15.09 40.16 -15.91
N LYS A 6 -15.45 39.13 -15.13
CA LYS A 6 -14.47 38.32 -14.40
C LYS A 6 -13.81 37.25 -15.27
N VAL A 7 -14.45 36.83 -16.36
CA VAL A 7 -13.94 35.77 -17.27
C VAL A 7 -13.05 36.37 -18.36
N ILE A 8 -13.43 37.50 -18.92
CA ILE A 8 -12.74 38.09 -20.08
C ILE A 8 -11.54 38.96 -19.67
N LYS A 9 -11.59 39.61 -18.52
CA LYS A 9 -10.54 40.50 -18.05
C LYS A 9 -9.18 39.85 -17.90
N PRO A 10 -9.03 38.71 -17.20
CA PRO A 10 -7.75 37.98 -17.10
C PRO A 10 -7.25 37.43 -18.45
N TRP A 11 -8.14 37.15 -19.39
CA TRP A 11 -7.77 36.69 -20.72
C TRP A 11 -7.08 37.77 -21.55
N LYS A 12 -7.50 39.03 -21.40
CA LYS A 12 -7.00 40.16 -22.20
C LYS A 12 -5.84 40.92 -21.56
N GLU A 13 -5.72 40.89 -20.26
CA GLU A 13 -4.67 41.58 -19.51
C GLU A 13 -3.56 40.57 -19.21
N SER A 14 -2.44 40.65 -19.91
CA SER A 14 -1.22 39.90 -19.56
C SER A 14 -0.58 40.53 -18.33
N ALA A 15 -1.05 40.17 -17.16
CA ALA A 15 -0.38 40.46 -15.89
C ALA A 15 0.80 39.51 -15.66
N ALA A 16 1.75 39.93 -14.82
CA ALA A 16 2.82 39.04 -14.37
C ALA A 16 2.24 37.84 -13.63
N LEU A 17 2.78 36.65 -13.85
CA LEU A 17 2.23 35.40 -13.30
C LEU A 17 2.06 35.41 -11.77
N ASN A 18 2.96 36.06 -11.07
CA ASN A 18 2.92 36.20 -9.62
C ASN A 18 1.69 37.01 -9.14
N ASP A 19 1.06 37.85 -9.98
CA ASP A 19 -0.18 38.56 -9.63
C ASP A 19 -1.37 37.61 -9.49
N HIS A 20 -1.32 36.48 -10.18
CA HIS A 20 -2.34 35.42 -10.08
C HIS A 20 -2.14 34.48 -8.90
N ILE A 21 -1.05 34.63 -8.13
CA ILE A 21 -0.71 33.72 -7.02
C ILE A 21 -0.79 34.49 -5.72
N ASN A 22 -1.71 34.06 -4.86
CA ASN A 22 -1.99 34.71 -3.58
C ASN A 22 -1.11 34.15 -2.44
N LEU A 23 0.13 33.72 -2.72
CA LEU A 23 1.08 33.24 -1.71
C LEU A 23 2.09 34.33 -1.38
N TYR A 24 2.29 34.60 -0.09
CA TYR A 24 3.20 35.64 0.38
C TYR A 24 4.53 35.06 0.88
N GLY A 25 4.47 34.13 1.85
CA GLY A 25 5.65 33.53 2.48
C GLY A 25 5.30 32.55 3.58
N PHE A 26 6.31 32.03 4.26
CA PHE A 26 6.12 31.16 5.43
C PHE A 26 6.16 31.99 6.71
N TRP A 27 5.16 31.80 7.59
CA TRP A 27 5.12 32.45 8.90
C TRP A 27 5.84 31.62 9.96
N THR A 28 5.61 30.32 9.97
CA THR A 28 6.31 29.33 10.81
C THR A 28 6.90 28.21 9.95
N GLU A 29 7.42 27.14 10.59
CA GLU A 29 7.86 25.95 9.86
C GLU A 29 6.72 25.18 9.20
N THR A 30 5.48 25.31 9.72
CA THR A 30 4.32 24.55 9.25
C THR A 30 3.19 25.43 8.72
N THR A 31 3.35 26.77 8.73
CA THR A 31 2.28 27.69 8.34
C THR A 31 2.75 28.65 7.28
N PHE A 32 2.01 28.78 6.19
CA PHE A 32 2.20 29.79 5.16
C PHE A 32 1.17 30.93 5.31
N LEU A 33 1.51 32.08 4.73
CA LEU A 33 0.70 33.29 4.70
C LEU A 33 0.37 33.65 3.25
N THR A 34 -0.87 34.08 3.00
CA THR A 34 -1.29 34.63 1.70
C THR A 34 -1.10 36.14 1.66
N LYS A 35 -1.15 36.74 0.43
CA LYS A 35 -1.15 38.18 0.22
C LYS A 35 -2.41 38.85 0.80
N SER A 36 -3.54 38.12 0.85
CA SER A 36 -4.79 38.56 1.48
C SER A 36 -4.76 38.54 3.00
N GLY A 37 -3.73 37.93 3.61
CA GLY A 37 -3.56 37.80 5.04
C GLY A 37 -4.16 36.52 5.63
N ASP A 38 -4.55 35.56 4.79
CA ASP A 38 -5.04 34.26 5.22
C ASP A 38 -3.85 33.38 5.67
N VAL A 39 -4.07 32.52 6.65
CA VAL A 39 -3.06 31.58 7.14
C VAL A 39 -3.43 30.14 6.76
N GLY A 40 -2.45 29.34 6.34
CA GLY A 40 -2.71 27.99 5.87
C GLY A 40 -1.64 26.98 6.26
N MET A 41 -2.05 25.71 6.28
CA MET A 41 -1.18 24.54 6.49
C MET A 41 -1.46 23.50 5.41
N VAL A 42 -0.42 22.80 4.96
CA VAL A 42 -0.55 21.68 4.03
C VAL A 42 -0.27 20.38 4.75
N LEU A 43 -1.12 19.39 4.54
CA LEU A 43 -1.06 18.07 5.14
C LEU A 43 -0.76 17.05 4.04
N ASN A 44 0.17 16.13 4.29
CA ASN A 44 0.35 14.92 3.50
C ASN A 44 -0.57 13.84 4.05
N VAL A 45 -1.48 13.33 3.22
CA VAL A 45 -2.49 12.35 3.58
C VAL A 45 -2.15 11.03 2.89
N PRO A 46 -1.70 10.00 3.62
CA PRO A 46 -1.37 8.72 3.01
C PRO A 46 -2.58 8.05 2.35
N GLY A 47 -3.80 8.37 2.82
CA GLY A 47 -5.03 7.74 2.38
C GLY A 47 -5.20 6.33 2.91
N VAL A 48 -6.33 5.73 2.55
CA VAL A 48 -6.71 4.35 2.91
C VAL A 48 -6.75 3.52 1.63
N ASP A 49 -6.09 2.36 1.63
CA ASP A 49 -6.16 1.45 0.48
C ASP A 49 -7.57 0.87 0.37
N TYR A 50 -8.24 1.12 -0.74
CA TYR A 50 -9.65 0.75 -0.90
C TYR A 50 -9.87 -0.66 -1.44
N GLU A 51 -8.83 -1.27 -2.02
CA GLU A 51 -8.96 -2.47 -2.86
C GLU A 51 -9.50 -3.69 -2.09
N SER A 52 -9.14 -3.79 -0.81
CA SER A 52 -9.55 -4.91 0.04
C SER A 52 -10.63 -4.57 1.07
N LEU A 53 -11.10 -3.31 1.10
CA LEU A 53 -12.11 -2.89 2.07
C LEU A 53 -13.50 -3.39 1.68
N ASP A 54 -14.24 -3.88 2.64
CA ASP A 54 -15.66 -4.11 2.48
C ASP A 54 -16.47 -2.79 2.57
N ARG A 55 -17.75 -2.86 2.23
CA ARG A 55 -18.61 -1.69 2.23
C ARG A 55 -18.73 -1.04 3.63
N SER A 56 -18.73 -1.84 4.67
CA SER A 56 -18.87 -1.33 6.06
C SER A 56 -17.63 -0.59 6.50
N GLU A 57 -16.44 -1.07 6.11
CA GLU A 57 -15.17 -0.43 6.37
C GLU A 57 -15.03 0.88 5.60
N GLN A 58 -15.48 0.91 4.33
CA GLN A 58 -15.51 2.13 3.52
C GLN A 58 -16.43 3.20 4.14
N GLU A 59 -17.66 2.82 4.52
CA GLU A 59 -18.62 3.71 5.20
C GLU A 59 -18.08 4.21 6.55
N TYR A 60 -17.40 3.36 7.30
CA TYR A 60 -16.77 3.75 8.57
C TYR A 60 -15.68 4.81 8.36
N ALA A 61 -14.80 4.63 7.38
CA ALA A 61 -13.74 5.59 7.08
C ALA A 61 -14.32 6.96 6.68
N VAL A 62 -15.35 6.98 5.84
CA VAL A 62 -16.03 8.22 5.44
C VAL A 62 -16.73 8.90 6.61
N LYS A 63 -17.42 8.17 7.48
CA LYS A 63 -18.05 8.72 8.70
C LYS A 63 -17.04 9.35 9.65
N ARG A 64 -15.84 8.78 9.75
CA ARG A 64 -14.75 9.37 10.54
C ARG A 64 -14.28 10.69 9.93
N LEU A 65 -14.14 10.75 8.60
CA LEU A 65 -13.80 11.99 7.91
C LEU A 65 -14.91 13.04 8.07
N GLU A 66 -16.19 12.66 7.94
CA GLU A 66 -17.34 13.53 8.17
C GLU A 66 -17.28 14.19 9.55
N ALA A 67 -17.00 13.38 10.57
CA ALA A 67 -16.85 13.87 11.94
C ALA A 67 -15.66 14.84 12.09
N ALA A 68 -14.53 14.51 11.46
CA ALA A 68 -13.32 15.34 11.49
C ALA A 68 -13.53 16.70 10.79
N LEU A 69 -14.28 16.73 9.69
CA LEU A 69 -14.60 17.98 8.96
C LEU A 69 -15.38 18.98 9.82
N LYS A 70 -16.12 18.54 10.84
CA LYS A 70 -16.81 19.42 11.79
C LYS A 70 -15.89 20.29 12.65
N SER A 71 -14.58 19.98 12.66
CA SER A 71 -13.57 20.84 13.30
C SER A 71 -13.41 22.19 12.60
N PHE A 72 -13.85 22.30 11.34
CA PHE A 72 -13.73 23.50 10.55
C PHE A 72 -15.07 24.23 10.47
N GLY A 73 -15.10 25.45 10.97
CA GLY A 73 -16.26 26.34 10.92
C GLY A 73 -16.19 27.39 9.81
N PRO A 74 -17.11 28.35 9.81
CA PRO A 74 -17.09 29.46 8.85
C PRO A 74 -15.74 30.20 8.84
N GLY A 75 -15.27 30.55 7.65
CA GLY A 75 -13.99 31.20 7.41
C GLY A 75 -12.83 30.23 7.20
N PHE A 76 -13.07 28.90 7.31
CA PHE A 76 -12.11 27.91 6.85
C PHE A 76 -12.40 27.50 5.41
N HIS A 77 -11.33 27.26 4.66
CA HIS A 77 -11.35 26.61 3.35
C HIS A 77 -10.60 25.28 3.45
N VAL A 78 -11.27 24.20 3.12
CA VAL A 78 -10.69 22.86 3.07
C VAL A 78 -10.44 22.51 1.61
N TYR A 79 -9.17 22.50 1.22
CA TYR A 79 -8.76 22.03 -0.09
C TYR A 79 -8.30 20.60 0.02
N GLN A 80 -8.70 19.76 -0.94
CA GLN A 80 -8.16 18.42 -1.12
C GLN A 80 -7.59 18.29 -2.50
N TYR A 81 -6.41 17.69 -2.58
CA TYR A 81 -5.65 17.50 -3.81
C TYR A 81 -5.39 16.02 -4.01
N LEU A 82 -5.73 15.49 -5.18
CA LEU A 82 -5.32 14.20 -5.67
C LEU A 82 -4.38 14.41 -6.84
N PHE A 83 -3.12 14.04 -6.70
CA PHE A 83 -2.12 14.03 -7.76
C PHE A 83 -1.93 12.63 -8.28
N LYS A 84 -2.17 12.42 -9.58
CA LYS A 84 -1.75 11.21 -10.29
C LYS A 84 -0.76 11.61 -11.37
N SER A 85 0.46 11.10 -11.27
CA SER A 85 1.55 11.42 -12.20
C SER A 85 2.30 10.16 -12.57
N ASN A 86 2.73 10.06 -13.83
CA ASN A 86 3.64 9.02 -14.27
C ASN A 86 5.07 9.27 -13.74
N ARG A 87 5.98 8.32 -14.05
CA ARG A 87 7.39 8.37 -13.63
C ARG A 87 7.58 8.37 -12.11
N PRO A 88 7.00 7.37 -11.40
CA PRO A 88 7.20 7.26 -9.97
C PRO A 88 8.68 7.10 -9.64
N ASP A 89 9.08 7.64 -8.49
CA ASP A 89 10.42 7.43 -7.97
C ASP A 89 10.54 6.02 -7.39
N ILE A 90 11.36 5.18 -8.05
CA ILE A 90 11.69 3.81 -7.62
C ILE A 90 13.18 3.79 -7.29
N PRO A 91 13.55 3.85 -6.00
CA PRO A 91 14.95 3.85 -5.61
C PRO A 91 15.57 2.46 -5.82
N PHE A 92 16.82 2.42 -6.29
CA PHE A 92 17.64 1.22 -6.42
C PHE A 92 19.03 1.50 -5.84
N ALA A 93 19.43 0.74 -4.83
CA ALA A 93 20.77 0.80 -4.29
C ALA A 93 21.76 0.03 -5.18
N LYS A 94 23.06 0.20 -4.92
CA LYS A 94 24.15 -0.56 -5.55
C LYS A 94 24.65 -1.62 -4.59
N TYR A 95 25.07 -2.75 -5.13
CA TYR A 95 25.48 -3.93 -4.36
C TYR A 95 26.86 -4.43 -4.82
N ASP A 96 27.63 -4.94 -3.86
CA ASP A 96 28.99 -5.43 -4.11
C ASP A 96 29.02 -6.81 -4.79
N ASP A 97 27.99 -7.65 -4.58
CA ASP A 97 27.87 -8.95 -5.22
C ASP A 97 27.53 -8.78 -6.71
N PRO A 98 28.38 -9.25 -7.65
CA PRO A 98 28.18 -9.02 -9.08
C PRO A 98 26.86 -9.63 -9.63
N ILE A 99 26.41 -10.75 -9.08
CA ILE A 99 25.18 -11.43 -9.52
C ILE A 99 23.95 -10.65 -9.03
N VAL A 100 24.01 -10.20 -7.78
CA VAL A 100 22.96 -9.34 -7.19
C VAL A 100 22.87 -8.02 -7.94
N GLU A 101 24.01 -7.34 -8.15
CA GLU A 101 24.06 -6.06 -8.87
C GLU A 101 23.53 -6.19 -10.31
N ALA A 102 23.91 -7.25 -11.03
CA ALA A 102 23.40 -7.49 -12.37
C ALA A 102 21.89 -7.71 -12.40
N ALA A 103 21.33 -8.45 -11.44
CA ALA A 103 19.89 -8.67 -11.32
C ALA A 103 19.15 -7.36 -10.99
N ILE A 104 19.65 -6.57 -10.06
CA ILE A 104 19.05 -5.28 -9.66
C ILE A 104 19.17 -4.24 -10.79
N ASP A 105 20.29 -4.18 -11.53
CA ASP A 105 20.44 -3.28 -12.67
C ASP A 105 19.46 -3.61 -13.81
N GLN A 106 19.22 -4.88 -14.10
CA GLN A 106 18.20 -5.29 -15.07
C GLN A 106 16.80 -4.95 -14.60
N ARG A 107 16.53 -5.12 -13.30
CA ARG A 107 15.26 -4.72 -12.69
C ARG A 107 15.04 -3.22 -12.79
N ARG A 108 16.07 -2.42 -12.54
CA ARG A 108 16.08 -0.97 -12.74
C ARG A 108 15.75 -0.60 -14.18
N LYS A 109 16.48 -1.16 -15.16
CA LYS A 109 16.24 -0.93 -16.60
C LYS A 109 14.82 -1.30 -17.03
N PHE A 110 14.28 -2.39 -16.48
CA PHE A 110 12.91 -2.83 -16.74
C PHE A 110 11.87 -1.78 -16.29
N PHE A 111 12.02 -1.21 -15.10
CA PHE A 111 11.12 -0.16 -14.62
C PHE A 111 11.37 1.19 -15.30
N GLU A 112 12.62 1.52 -15.64
CA GLU A 112 12.93 2.71 -16.43
C GLU A 112 12.26 2.66 -17.80
N ALA A 113 12.28 1.51 -18.49
CA ALA A 113 11.60 1.33 -19.77
C ALA A 113 10.07 1.48 -19.70
N LYS A 114 9.47 1.17 -18.56
CA LYS A 114 8.02 1.32 -18.30
C LYS A 114 7.66 2.64 -17.62
N ARG A 115 8.60 3.51 -17.35
CA ARG A 115 8.43 4.68 -16.50
C ARG A 115 7.25 5.57 -16.90
N ASP A 116 6.98 5.71 -18.19
CA ASP A 116 5.90 6.54 -18.70
C ASP A 116 4.51 5.91 -18.54
N HIS A 117 4.45 4.60 -18.25
CA HIS A 117 3.22 3.83 -18.04
C HIS A 117 3.01 3.40 -16.59
N LEU A 118 3.89 3.82 -15.69
CA LEU A 118 3.74 3.62 -14.25
C LEU A 118 3.35 4.93 -13.60
N TYR A 119 2.40 4.87 -12.68
CA TYR A 119 1.84 6.04 -12.02
C TYR A 119 2.03 5.99 -10.51
N GLN A 120 2.03 7.16 -9.89
CA GLN A 120 1.92 7.32 -8.45
C GLN A 120 0.70 8.18 -8.14
N VAL A 121 0.08 7.91 -7.00
CA VAL A 121 -1.06 8.66 -6.48
C VAL A 121 -0.67 9.25 -5.14
N GLU A 122 -0.92 10.54 -4.96
CA GLU A 122 -0.61 11.25 -3.72
C GLU A 122 -1.78 12.16 -3.37
N ILE A 123 -2.09 12.25 -2.08
CA ILE A 123 -3.18 13.06 -1.56
C ILE A 123 -2.62 14.11 -0.62
N PHE A 124 -3.03 15.36 -0.82
CA PHE A 124 -2.71 16.45 0.07
C PHE A 124 -3.98 17.18 0.49
N TYR A 125 -4.05 17.62 1.74
CA TYR A 125 -5.07 18.55 2.19
C TYR A 125 -4.41 19.88 2.52
N CYS A 126 -5.06 20.99 2.15
CA CYS A 126 -4.64 22.31 2.60
C CYS A 126 -5.80 22.97 3.35
N ILE A 127 -5.54 23.31 4.59
CA ILE A 127 -6.51 23.99 5.44
C ILE A 127 -6.11 25.46 5.52
N LEU A 128 -7.00 26.33 5.06
CA LEU A 128 -6.80 27.77 5.06
C LEU A 128 -7.83 28.43 5.97
N LEU A 129 -7.39 29.38 6.79
CA LEU A 129 -8.24 30.22 7.60
C LEU A 129 -8.20 31.65 7.07
N GLU A 130 -9.36 32.21 6.69
CA GLU A 130 -9.47 33.60 6.25
C GLU A 130 -8.97 34.57 7.33
N GLY A 131 -8.04 35.43 6.96
CA GLY A 131 -7.49 36.47 7.83
C GLY A 131 -8.42 37.66 7.98
N ALA A 132 -8.14 38.48 8.98
CA ALA A 132 -8.94 39.67 9.31
C ALA A 132 -9.00 40.75 8.17
N ARG A 133 -8.11 40.63 7.18
CA ARG A 133 -8.07 41.51 5.99
C ARG A 133 -8.92 41.00 4.81
N SER A 134 -9.50 39.83 4.91
CA SER A 134 -10.42 39.33 3.89
C SER A 134 -11.64 40.25 3.82
N LYS A 135 -12.30 40.31 2.66
CA LYS A 135 -13.52 41.15 2.49
C LYS A 135 -14.60 40.83 3.52
N THR A 136 -14.66 39.62 3.98
CA THR A 136 -15.49 39.15 5.10
C THR A 136 -14.99 39.69 6.45
N GLY A 137 -13.69 39.77 6.66
CA GLY A 137 -13.07 40.34 7.85
C GLY A 137 -13.33 41.86 7.98
N VAL A 138 -13.25 42.59 6.87
CA VAL A 138 -13.57 44.02 6.83
C VAL A 138 -15.07 44.29 7.10
N ALA A 139 -15.96 43.43 6.57
CA ALA A 139 -17.38 43.51 6.87
C ALA A 139 -17.69 43.15 8.34
N ALA A 140 -16.96 42.20 8.91
CA ALA A 140 -17.08 41.86 10.31
C ALA A 140 -16.52 42.96 11.24
N ALA A 141 -15.44 43.63 10.84
CA ALA A 141 -14.89 44.77 11.57
C ALA A 141 -15.85 46.00 11.53
N LEU A 142 -16.46 46.25 10.37
CA LEU A 142 -17.52 47.28 10.24
C LEU A 142 -18.77 46.91 11.10
N ALA A 143 -19.19 45.64 11.12
CA ALA A 143 -20.30 45.20 11.96
C ALA A 143 -19.99 45.31 13.47
N ARG A 144 -18.72 45.12 13.88
CA ARG A 144 -18.28 45.38 15.27
C ARG A 144 -18.26 46.86 15.61
N PHE A 145 -17.82 47.72 14.66
CA PHE A 145 -17.88 49.19 14.81
C PHE A 145 -19.29 49.67 15.09
N PHE A 146 -20.30 49.12 14.44
CA PHE A 146 -21.71 49.46 14.68
C PHE A 146 -22.26 48.85 15.98
N ARG A 147 -21.61 47.80 16.56
CA ARG A 147 -22.07 47.21 17.85
C ARG A 147 -21.39 47.81 19.07
N ASP A 148 -20.12 48.22 18.95
CA ASP A 148 -19.33 48.85 20.04
C ASP A 148 -18.45 50.00 19.48
N PRO A 149 -19.02 51.19 19.34
CA PRO A 149 -18.31 52.34 18.79
C PRO A 149 -17.14 52.82 19.66
N ALA A 150 -17.21 52.60 21.02
CA ALA A 150 -16.19 53.10 21.93
C ALA A 150 -14.93 52.23 21.91
N GLY A 151 -15.07 50.91 21.84
CA GLY A 151 -13.95 49.98 21.69
C GLY A 151 -13.29 50.09 20.33
N ALA A 152 -14.09 50.28 19.27
CA ALA A 152 -13.60 50.42 17.89
C ALA A 152 -12.85 51.74 17.65
N VAL A 153 -13.19 52.83 18.33
CA VAL A 153 -12.49 54.14 18.24
C VAL A 153 -11.09 54.03 18.90
N GLY A 154 -10.95 53.22 19.93
CA GLY A 154 -9.64 52.92 20.56
C GLY A 154 -8.70 52.16 19.61
N GLU A 155 -9.23 51.15 18.94
CA GLU A 155 -8.52 50.40 17.90
C GLU A 155 -8.22 51.25 16.66
N PHE A 156 -9.12 52.17 16.27
CA PHE A 156 -8.93 53.07 15.14
C PHE A 156 -7.84 54.09 15.38
N LYS A 157 -7.73 54.66 16.61
CA LYS A 157 -6.64 55.58 17.00
C LYS A 157 -5.28 54.86 17.05
N ALA A 158 -5.23 53.60 17.40
CA ALA A 158 -4.00 52.80 17.39
C ALA A 158 -3.48 52.53 15.97
N GLN A 159 -4.32 52.62 14.97
CA GLN A 159 -3.97 52.36 13.56
C GLN A 159 -3.15 53.49 12.90
N PHE A 160 -2.96 54.66 13.56
CA PHE A 160 -2.25 55.78 12.96
C PHE A 160 -0.76 55.87 13.24
N THR A 161 -0.19 54.97 14.07
CA THR A 161 1.25 54.82 14.23
C THR A 161 1.76 53.54 13.60
N ASN A 162 2.77 53.65 12.70
CA ASN A 162 3.30 52.48 11.92
C ASN A 162 3.76 51.30 12.81
N ASP A 163 4.23 51.52 13.99
CA ASP A 163 4.72 50.45 14.87
C ASP A 163 3.60 49.77 15.67
N SER A 164 2.59 50.50 16.10
CA SER A 164 1.41 49.91 16.74
C SER A 164 0.58 49.11 15.76
N MET A 165 0.49 49.54 14.48
CA MET A 165 -0.19 48.82 13.42
C MET A 165 0.52 47.49 13.07
N LYS A 166 1.86 47.47 13.03
CA LYS A 166 2.66 46.23 12.81
C LYS A 166 2.47 45.26 13.96
N THR A 167 2.48 45.75 15.19
CA THR A 167 2.30 44.90 16.39
C THR A 167 0.90 44.30 16.46
N LEU A 168 -0.12 45.10 16.14
CA LEU A 168 -1.52 44.64 16.12
C LEU A 168 -1.75 43.63 14.99
N LEU A 169 -1.18 43.84 13.83
CA LEU A 169 -1.24 42.91 12.70
C LEU A 169 -0.56 41.58 13.04
N ARG A 170 0.60 41.64 13.69
CA ARG A 170 1.34 40.49 14.14
C ARG A 170 0.55 39.68 15.16
N SER A 171 -0.07 40.32 16.16
CA SER A 171 -0.88 39.64 17.16
C SER A 171 -2.11 38.95 16.56
N HIS A 172 -2.74 39.55 15.54
CA HIS A 172 -3.88 38.94 14.84
C HIS A 172 -3.43 37.70 14.05
N ILE A 173 -2.32 37.78 13.30
CA ILE A 173 -1.78 36.62 12.58
C ILE A 173 -1.41 35.50 13.57
N GLU A 174 -0.76 35.81 14.68
CA GLU A 174 -0.41 34.83 15.72
C GLU A 174 -1.66 34.17 16.36
N HIS A 175 -2.75 34.94 16.50
CA HIS A 175 -4.03 34.39 16.93
C HIS A 175 -4.64 33.44 15.92
N ASP A 176 -4.67 33.83 14.64
CA ASP A 176 -5.22 33.03 13.55
C ASP A 176 -4.37 31.74 13.34
N VAL A 177 -3.05 31.85 13.46
CA VAL A 177 -2.13 30.67 13.41
C VAL A 177 -2.45 29.68 14.54
N ARG A 178 -2.62 30.17 15.77
CA ARG A 178 -2.96 29.30 16.92
C ARG A 178 -4.34 28.64 16.72
N ARG A 179 -5.32 29.36 16.22
CA ARG A 179 -6.66 28.84 15.93
C ARG A 179 -6.60 27.77 14.82
N LEU A 180 -5.87 28.03 13.74
CA LEU A 180 -5.65 27.10 12.65
C LEU A 180 -4.99 25.81 13.17
N ASP A 181 -3.90 25.94 13.94
CA ASP A 181 -3.17 24.78 14.50
C ASP A 181 -4.08 23.94 15.39
N GLN A 182 -4.86 24.55 16.30
CA GLN A 182 -5.80 23.82 17.16
C GLN A 182 -6.83 23.02 16.37
N CYS A 183 -7.41 23.60 15.31
CA CYS A 183 -8.39 22.92 14.47
C CYS A 183 -7.75 21.81 13.64
N VAL A 184 -6.57 22.03 13.09
CA VAL A 184 -5.82 21.02 12.33
C VAL A 184 -5.41 19.86 13.23
N GLN A 185 -4.90 20.12 14.42
CA GLN A 185 -4.55 19.07 15.38
C GLN A 185 -5.79 18.27 15.85
N ALA A 186 -6.95 18.90 15.99
CA ALA A 186 -8.19 18.19 16.29
C ALA A 186 -8.61 17.29 15.12
N PHE A 187 -8.52 17.79 13.89
CA PHE A 187 -8.80 17.04 12.67
C PHE A 187 -7.88 15.82 12.54
N VAL A 188 -6.56 16.01 12.66
CA VAL A 188 -5.56 14.92 12.56
C VAL A 188 -5.80 13.85 13.63
N ARG A 189 -6.08 14.25 14.88
CA ARG A 189 -6.34 13.31 15.97
C ARG A 189 -7.59 12.46 15.74
N GLN A 190 -8.65 13.00 15.13
CA GLN A 190 -9.86 12.23 14.83
C GLN A 190 -9.64 11.15 13.77
N LEU A 191 -8.62 11.31 12.92
CA LEU A 191 -8.29 10.37 11.84
C LEU A 191 -7.11 9.45 12.19
N ALA A 192 -6.43 9.68 13.34
CA ALA A 192 -5.20 8.97 13.70
C ALA A 192 -5.36 7.45 13.88
N ASP A 193 -6.59 6.98 14.17
CA ASP A 193 -6.86 5.56 14.41
C ASP A 193 -6.68 4.70 13.15
N PHE A 194 -6.83 5.28 11.95
CA PHE A 194 -6.76 4.53 10.71
C PHE A 194 -5.80 5.11 9.66
N MET A 195 -5.31 6.36 9.82
CA MET A 195 -4.25 6.91 8.99
C MET A 195 -3.41 7.93 9.74
N GLN A 196 -2.11 7.95 9.44
CA GLN A 196 -1.18 8.92 10.01
C GLN A 196 -1.01 10.09 9.05
N ILE A 197 -1.68 11.20 9.33
CA ILE A 197 -1.58 12.43 8.57
C ILE A 197 -0.39 13.23 9.08
N GLU A 198 0.47 13.69 8.16
CA GLU A 198 1.65 14.49 8.45
C GLU A 198 1.40 15.95 8.08
N VAL A 199 1.68 16.88 9.00
CA VAL A 199 1.72 18.31 8.68
C VAL A 199 3.06 18.61 8.02
N LEU A 200 3.04 19.08 6.77
CA LEU A 200 4.26 19.36 6.02
C LEU A 200 5.04 20.53 6.63
N ASP A 201 6.35 20.37 6.70
CA ASP A 201 7.28 21.43 7.03
C ASP A 201 7.39 22.46 5.88
N ARG A 202 8.17 23.51 6.07
CA ARG A 202 8.40 24.55 5.08
C ARG A 202 8.91 24.02 3.75
N GLN A 203 9.81 23.03 3.75
CA GLN A 203 10.34 22.43 2.54
C GLN A 203 9.29 21.58 1.82
N GLY A 204 8.53 20.80 2.57
CA GLY A 204 7.44 19.98 2.03
C GLY A 204 6.34 20.83 1.40
N GLN A 205 5.91 21.90 2.08
CA GLN A 205 4.92 22.85 1.54
C GLN A 205 5.44 23.58 0.29
N PHE A 206 6.72 23.99 0.30
CA PHE A 206 7.33 24.63 -0.87
C PHE A 206 7.33 23.68 -2.08
N THR A 207 7.71 22.42 -1.88
CA THR A 207 7.69 21.38 -2.92
C THR A 207 6.26 21.14 -3.43
N PHE A 208 5.28 21.09 -2.52
CA PHE A 208 3.86 20.96 -2.87
C PHE A 208 3.40 22.12 -3.78
N PHE A 209 3.66 23.39 -3.43
CA PHE A 209 3.28 24.54 -4.24
C PHE A 209 3.97 24.54 -5.61
N ARG A 210 5.26 24.17 -5.65
CA ARG A 210 5.98 24.06 -6.93
C ARG A 210 5.39 22.95 -7.79
N ARG A 211 5.10 21.79 -7.23
CA ARG A 211 4.42 20.70 -7.95
C ARG A 211 3.02 21.05 -8.40
N LEU A 212 2.32 21.90 -7.65
CA LEU A 212 0.98 22.36 -8.02
C LEU A 212 0.98 23.21 -9.30
N LEU A 213 2.06 23.94 -9.56
CA LEU A 213 2.16 24.92 -10.64
C LEU A 213 3.14 24.55 -11.77
N ASN A 214 3.98 23.53 -11.57
CA ASN A 214 4.96 23.06 -12.54
C ASN A 214 4.83 21.54 -12.75
N PHE A 215 5.15 21.08 -13.95
CA PHE A 215 4.94 19.70 -14.36
C PHE A 215 6.24 18.95 -14.69
N ASP A 216 7.38 19.64 -14.72
CA ASP A 216 8.70 19.07 -14.93
C ASP A 216 9.44 18.90 -13.60
N ASP A 217 10.04 17.73 -13.33
CA ASP A 217 10.76 17.43 -12.08
C ASP A 217 11.85 18.45 -11.75
N TRP A 218 12.62 18.89 -12.74
CA TRP A 218 13.68 19.88 -12.54
C TRP A 218 13.16 21.27 -12.16
N ARG A 219 11.91 21.59 -12.54
CA ARG A 219 11.24 22.84 -12.16
C ARG A 219 10.68 22.78 -10.74
N VAL A 220 10.43 21.59 -10.23
CA VAL A 220 9.95 21.36 -8.87
C VAL A 220 11.09 21.41 -7.87
N ALA A 221 12.28 20.94 -8.23
CA ALA A 221 13.44 20.93 -7.36
C ALA A 221 13.84 22.31 -6.84
N GLY A 222 14.27 22.39 -5.58
CA GLY A 222 14.75 23.61 -4.95
C GLY A 222 14.41 23.74 -3.46
N LYS A 223 14.93 24.77 -2.85
CA LYS A 223 14.68 25.12 -1.43
C LYS A 223 14.07 26.53 -1.33
N PRO A 224 13.17 26.78 -0.38
CA PRO A 224 12.58 28.09 -0.17
C PRO A 224 13.64 29.08 0.34
N GLN A 225 13.65 30.27 -0.26
CA GLN A 225 14.52 31.37 0.15
C GLN A 225 13.72 32.35 1.02
N SER A 226 14.21 32.66 2.21
CA SER A 226 13.54 33.57 3.15
C SER A 226 13.54 35.04 2.72
N THR A 227 14.39 35.41 1.77
CA THR A 227 14.57 36.80 1.27
C THR A 227 13.65 37.14 0.11
N GLN A 228 12.94 36.17 -0.45
CA GLN A 228 12.05 36.32 -1.61
C GLN A 228 10.63 35.96 -1.26
N PHE A 229 9.66 36.64 -1.88
CA PHE A 229 8.25 36.28 -1.74
C PHE A 229 7.98 34.91 -2.38
N LEU A 230 7.05 34.16 -1.78
CA LEU A 230 6.77 32.78 -2.20
C LEU A 230 6.18 32.69 -3.60
N ASP A 231 5.35 33.64 -4.02
CA ASP A 231 4.77 33.72 -5.36
C ASP A 231 5.82 33.73 -6.47
N TYR A 232 6.96 34.44 -6.27
CA TYR A 232 8.08 34.44 -7.23
C TYR A 232 8.85 33.13 -7.29
N GLN A 233 8.86 32.38 -6.19
CA GLN A 233 9.66 31.16 -6.08
C GLN A 233 8.94 29.91 -6.60
N VAL A 234 7.60 29.90 -6.58
CA VAL A 234 6.80 28.71 -6.87
C VAL A 234 6.49 28.54 -8.35
N VAL A 235 6.50 29.60 -9.14
CA VAL A 235 6.25 29.53 -10.59
C VAL A 235 7.55 29.64 -11.37
N ASN A 236 7.91 28.55 -12.02
CA ASN A 236 9.12 28.47 -12.83
C ASN A 236 8.81 28.16 -14.31
N SER A 237 7.54 28.11 -14.68
CA SER A 237 7.09 27.83 -16.04
C SER A 237 6.40 29.02 -16.64
N ASN A 238 6.63 29.27 -17.93
CA ASN A 238 5.82 30.21 -18.69
C ASN A 238 4.43 29.62 -18.90
N ILE A 239 3.40 30.49 -18.84
CA ILE A 239 2.02 30.07 -19.08
C ILE A 239 1.51 30.86 -20.27
N GLU A 240 1.04 30.16 -21.30
CA GLU A 240 0.39 30.71 -22.47
C GLU A 240 -1.07 30.24 -22.46
N ALA A 241 -1.99 31.18 -22.62
CA ALA A 241 -3.42 30.88 -22.62
C ALA A 241 -3.97 30.87 -24.03
N GLU A 242 -4.31 29.70 -24.52
CA GLU A 242 -5.06 29.50 -25.76
C GLU A 242 -6.55 29.43 -25.46
N ARG A 243 -7.39 29.34 -26.48
CA ARG A 243 -8.84 29.36 -26.30
C ARG A 243 -9.37 28.16 -25.51
N ASP A 244 -8.84 26.98 -25.78
CA ASP A 244 -9.34 25.69 -25.28
C ASP A 244 -8.32 24.89 -24.46
N HIS A 245 -7.11 25.41 -24.29
CA HIS A 245 -6.06 24.80 -23.48
C HIS A 245 -5.07 25.87 -22.98
N LEU A 246 -4.33 25.53 -21.94
CA LEU A 246 -3.16 26.28 -21.48
C LEU A 246 -1.90 25.52 -21.88
N ARG A 247 -0.83 26.28 -22.14
CA ARG A 247 0.52 25.71 -22.25
C ARG A 247 1.32 26.18 -21.05
N VAL A 248 1.85 25.22 -20.27
CA VAL A 248 2.67 25.50 -19.09
C VAL A 248 4.01 24.79 -19.27
N GLY A 249 5.06 25.58 -19.59
CA GLY A 249 6.33 25.02 -20.05
C GLY A 249 6.13 24.17 -21.30
N ASP A 250 6.54 22.91 -21.26
CA ASP A 250 6.42 21.96 -22.38
C ASP A 250 5.11 21.15 -22.35
N HIS A 251 4.23 21.42 -21.37
CA HIS A 251 2.99 20.67 -21.18
C HIS A 251 1.77 21.47 -21.68
N ILE A 252 0.87 20.74 -22.32
CA ILE A 252 -0.48 21.20 -22.66
C ILE A 252 -1.39 20.81 -21.50
N ILE A 253 -2.30 21.71 -21.13
CA ILE A 253 -3.19 21.54 -19.99
C ILE A 253 -4.63 21.76 -20.43
N ARG A 254 -5.51 20.86 -19.98
CA ARG A 254 -6.97 21.04 -20.04
C ARG A 254 -7.53 21.15 -18.65
N VAL A 255 -8.40 22.13 -18.45
CA VAL A 255 -9.07 22.35 -17.17
C VAL A 255 -10.54 21.98 -17.30
N LEU A 256 -10.97 21.02 -16.47
CA LEU A 256 -12.37 20.62 -16.36
C LEU A 256 -12.89 21.04 -14.99
N THR A 257 -14.11 21.54 -14.93
CA THR A 257 -14.74 21.94 -13.67
C THR A 257 -16.12 21.28 -13.52
N MET A 258 -16.49 20.92 -12.29
CA MET A 258 -17.80 20.35 -12.01
C MET A 258 -18.87 21.45 -12.18
N LYS A 259 -19.84 21.16 -13.05
CA LYS A 259 -20.99 22.03 -13.30
C LYS A 259 -22.21 21.60 -12.49
N GLU A 260 -22.47 20.31 -12.44
CA GLU A 260 -23.53 19.68 -11.68
C GLU A 260 -22.95 18.55 -10.85
N ALA A 261 -23.34 18.49 -9.59
CA ALA A 261 -22.93 17.40 -8.69
C ALA A 261 -23.59 16.07 -9.11
N VAL A 262 -22.94 14.96 -8.75
CA VAL A 262 -23.56 13.64 -8.89
C VAL A 262 -24.86 13.57 -8.06
N THR A 263 -25.83 12.83 -8.56
CA THR A 263 -27.18 12.77 -7.95
C THR A 263 -27.14 12.12 -6.57
N GLU A 264 -26.38 11.04 -6.44
CA GLU A 264 -26.16 10.33 -5.18
C GLU A 264 -24.67 10.27 -4.84
N THR A 265 -24.33 10.65 -3.63
CA THR A 265 -22.95 10.48 -3.13
C THR A 265 -22.84 9.20 -2.33
N ARG A 266 -21.71 8.53 -2.46
CA ARG A 266 -21.35 7.31 -1.73
C ARG A 266 -19.84 7.24 -1.57
N PRO A 267 -19.34 6.47 -0.60
CA PRO A 267 -17.92 6.17 -0.55
C PRO A 267 -17.39 5.66 -1.88
N LEU A 268 -16.20 6.08 -2.26
CA LEU A 268 -15.56 5.72 -3.55
C LEU A 268 -16.29 6.20 -4.82
N ALA A 269 -17.14 7.23 -4.72
CA ALA A 269 -17.86 7.75 -5.90
C ALA A 269 -16.91 8.18 -7.04
N LEU A 270 -15.67 8.55 -6.73
CA LEU A 270 -14.66 9.00 -7.68
C LEU A 270 -13.52 7.99 -7.89
N ASP A 271 -13.66 6.72 -7.47
CA ASP A 271 -12.62 5.69 -7.60
C ASP A 271 -12.24 5.38 -9.05
N ALA A 272 -13.19 5.52 -9.98
CA ALA A 272 -12.94 5.34 -11.41
C ALA A 272 -11.81 6.25 -11.94
N LEU A 273 -11.62 7.43 -11.34
CA LEU A 273 -10.52 8.33 -11.69
C LEU A 273 -9.14 7.71 -11.40
N LEU A 274 -9.04 6.90 -10.35
CA LEU A 274 -7.78 6.23 -9.98
C LEU A 274 -7.35 5.19 -11.02
N LYS A 275 -8.29 4.64 -11.79
CA LYS A 275 -8.05 3.60 -12.81
C LYS A 275 -7.56 4.17 -14.14
N ILE A 276 -7.81 5.46 -14.43
CA ILE A 276 -7.41 6.07 -15.70
C ILE A 276 -5.89 6.21 -15.78
N PRO A 277 -5.20 5.66 -16.80
CA PRO A 277 -3.75 5.76 -16.96
C PRO A 277 -3.35 7.11 -17.56
N ALA A 278 -3.51 8.20 -16.81
CA ALA A 278 -3.24 9.55 -17.24
C ALA A 278 -2.59 10.40 -16.14
N ASN A 279 -1.96 11.50 -16.57
CA ASN A 279 -1.44 12.51 -15.68
C ASN A 279 -2.51 13.56 -15.40
N PHE A 280 -2.90 13.71 -14.14
CA PHE A 280 -3.89 14.70 -13.75
C PHE A 280 -3.76 15.12 -12.28
N ARG A 281 -4.43 16.22 -11.96
CA ARG A 281 -4.65 16.70 -10.60
C ARG A 281 -6.13 16.97 -10.44
N VAL A 282 -6.73 16.46 -9.38
CA VAL A 282 -8.10 16.83 -8.98
C VAL A 282 -7.99 17.66 -7.72
N VAL A 283 -8.68 18.77 -7.72
CA VAL A 283 -8.70 19.70 -6.59
C VAL A 283 -10.14 19.97 -6.21
N THR A 284 -10.47 19.74 -4.95
CA THR A 284 -11.75 20.17 -4.37
C THR A 284 -11.52 21.31 -3.38
N GLU A 285 -12.45 22.23 -3.30
CA GLU A 285 -12.52 23.26 -2.27
C GLU A 285 -13.89 23.18 -1.61
N TRP A 286 -13.91 23.14 -0.28
CA TRP A 286 -15.14 23.18 0.50
C TRP A 286 -15.02 24.24 1.60
N THR A 287 -16.03 25.13 1.69
CA THR A 287 -16.06 26.23 2.63
C THR A 287 -17.35 26.19 3.41
N PRO A 288 -17.36 25.84 4.71
CA PRO A 288 -18.55 25.75 5.50
C PRO A 288 -19.21 27.14 5.70
N LEU A 289 -20.52 27.19 5.52
CA LEU A 289 -21.33 28.39 5.73
C LEU A 289 -21.73 28.52 7.20
N ALA A 290 -21.91 29.75 7.65
CA ALA A 290 -22.56 29.97 8.94
C ALA A 290 -24.00 29.41 8.93
N ALA A 291 -24.43 28.78 10.00
CA ALA A 291 -25.71 28.07 10.09
C ALA A 291 -26.90 28.93 9.66
N ASP A 292 -26.92 30.20 10.07
CA ASP A 292 -27.98 31.14 9.66
C ASP A 292 -27.98 31.42 8.17
N LYS A 293 -26.80 31.55 7.56
CA LYS A 293 -26.63 31.75 6.12
C LYS A 293 -27.06 30.50 5.35
N ALA A 294 -26.63 29.32 5.80
CA ALA A 294 -27.03 28.04 5.23
C ALA A 294 -28.54 27.87 5.20
N ARG A 295 -29.20 28.05 6.34
CA ARG A 295 -30.67 27.96 6.45
C ARG A 295 -31.37 28.98 5.57
N LYS A 296 -30.87 30.22 5.45
CA LYS A 296 -31.43 31.25 4.56
C LYS A 296 -31.33 30.87 3.09
N GLU A 297 -30.20 30.34 2.64
CA GLU A 297 -30.02 29.90 1.25
C GLU A 297 -30.92 28.71 0.91
N VAL A 298 -31.02 27.68 1.76
CA VAL A 298 -31.92 26.55 1.54
C VAL A 298 -33.37 26.99 1.52
N ASN A 299 -33.80 27.82 2.46
CA ASN A 299 -35.18 28.35 2.48
C ASN A 299 -35.48 29.24 1.27
N LYS A 300 -34.51 30.02 0.78
CA LYS A 300 -34.68 30.84 -0.44
C LYS A 300 -34.92 29.96 -1.66
N ARG A 301 -34.14 28.88 -1.85
CA ARG A 301 -34.32 27.90 -2.92
C ARG A 301 -35.65 27.16 -2.79
N ARG A 302 -36.01 26.71 -1.58
CA ARG A 302 -37.28 26.05 -1.29
C ARG A 302 -38.50 26.94 -1.64
N ARG A 303 -38.45 28.22 -1.30
CA ARG A 303 -39.49 29.20 -1.72
C ARG A 303 -39.56 29.35 -3.22
N HIS A 304 -38.44 29.41 -3.91
CA HIS A 304 -38.37 29.49 -5.36
C HIS A 304 -39.06 28.29 -6.03
N PHE A 305 -38.74 27.06 -5.60
CA PHE A 305 -39.37 25.85 -6.11
C PHE A 305 -40.86 25.80 -5.76
N ASN A 306 -41.26 26.17 -4.55
CA ASN A 306 -42.68 26.29 -4.17
C ASN A 306 -43.45 27.30 -5.05
N MET A 307 -42.87 28.44 -5.37
CA MET A 307 -43.50 29.44 -6.24
C MET A 307 -43.56 28.99 -7.70
N SER A 308 -42.61 28.18 -8.16
CA SER A 308 -42.55 27.68 -9.55
C SER A 308 -43.22 26.32 -9.75
N LYS A 309 -43.73 25.67 -8.66
CA LYS A 309 -44.41 24.36 -8.66
C LYS A 309 -45.76 24.43 -9.36
N THR A 310 -46.49 25.55 -9.24
CA THR A 310 -47.70 25.85 -9.98
C THR A 310 -47.36 26.78 -11.14
N GLY A 311 -47.64 26.31 -12.35
CA GLY A 311 -47.39 27.14 -13.55
C GLY A 311 -48.14 28.50 -13.46
N PHE A 312 -47.50 29.56 -13.91
CA PHE A 312 -48.05 30.93 -13.93
C PHE A 312 -49.44 30.99 -14.58
N VAL A 313 -49.69 30.09 -15.55
CA VAL A 313 -50.98 29.95 -16.27
C VAL A 313 -52.09 29.41 -15.35
N SER A 314 -51.80 28.54 -14.38
CA SER A 314 -52.80 28.03 -13.43
C SER A 314 -53.19 29.05 -12.36
N GLN A 315 -52.32 30.02 -12.04
CA GLN A 315 -52.65 31.14 -11.14
C GLN A 315 -53.54 32.17 -11.81
N MET A 316 -53.37 32.40 -13.13
CA MET A 316 -54.24 33.32 -13.88
C MET A 316 -55.59 32.72 -14.25
N GLY A 317 -55.73 31.37 -14.29
CA GLY A 317 -57.00 30.69 -14.61
C GLY A 317 -57.94 30.48 -13.40
N ASN A 318 -57.44 30.69 -12.17
CA ASN A 318 -58.27 30.47 -10.97
C ASN A 318 -59.30 31.59 -10.67
N ASP A 319 -59.17 32.74 -11.37
CA ASP A 319 -60.16 33.83 -11.16
C ASP A 319 -61.39 33.76 -12.09
N ALA A 320 -61.45 32.82 -13.01
CA ALA A 320 -62.47 32.85 -14.07
C ALA A 320 -63.42 31.64 -14.16
N THR A 321 -63.19 30.51 -13.53
CA THR A 321 -64.13 29.37 -13.58
C THR A 321 -63.94 28.38 -12.43
N ASN A 322 -65.05 27.86 -11.88
CA ASN A 322 -65.19 26.83 -10.85
C ASN A 322 -64.56 25.50 -11.27
N THR A 323 -63.22 25.39 -11.27
CA THR A 323 -62.56 24.13 -11.53
C THR A 323 -62.07 23.54 -10.20
N ASN A 324 -62.29 22.22 -10.07
CA ASN A 324 -61.95 21.43 -8.89
C ASN A 324 -60.44 21.58 -8.55
N PRO A 325 -60.11 21.70 -7.25
CA PRO A 325 -58.69 21.81 -6.82
C PRO A 325 -57.79 20.59 -7.19
N ARG A 326 -58.35 19.55 -7.83
CA ARG A 326 -57.67 18.31 -8.21
C ARG A 326 -56.96 18.33 -9.58
N ASP A 327 -57.20 19.38 -10.38
CA ASP A 327 -56.63 19.44 -11.73
C ASP A 327 -55.42 20.39 -11.88
N VAL A 328 -54.80 20.77 -10.79
CA VAL A 328 -53.55 21.53 -10.85
C VAL A 328 -52.41 20.56 -11.19
N LEU A 329 -51.88 20.59 -12.41
CA LEU A 329 -50.67 19.85 -12.81
C LEU A 329 -49.51 20.34 -11.94
N VAL A 330 -49.18 19.48 -10.97
CA VAL A 330 -48.02 19.67 -10.11
C VAL A 330 -46.82 19.08 -10.79
N ASP A 331 -45.78 19.86 -10.93
CA ASP A 331 -44.48 19.38 -11.43
C ASP A 331 -43.85 18.47 -10.36
N GLU A 332 -43.92 17.15 -10.57
CA GLU A 332 -43.41 16.13 -9.63
C GLU A 332 -41.91 16.26 -9.37
N SER A 333 -41.12 16.72 -10.37
CA SER A 333 -39.69 16.93 -10.18
C SER A 333 -39.41 18.06 -9.19
N LYS A 334 -40.16 19.13 -9.25
CA LYS A 334 -40.06 20.24 -8.27
C LYS A 334 -40.54 19.84 -6.88
N GLN A 335 -41.49 18.91 -6.80
CA GLN A 335 -41.93 18.36 -5.51
C GLN A 335 -40.79 17.58 -4.85
N ALA A 336 -40.11 16.72 -5.61
CA ALA A 336 -38.93 15.99 -5.12
C ALA A 336 -37.80 16.94 -4.65
N ASP A 337 -37.54 18.01 -5.41
CA ASP A 337 -36.55 19.04 -5.01
C ASP A 337 -36.94 19.73 -3.69
N ILE A 338 -38.24 20.02 -3.47
CA ILE A 338 -38.73 20.61 -2.22
C ILE A 338 -38.53 19.66 -1.04
N GLU A 339 -38.73 18.35 -1.24
CA GLU A 339 -38.53 17.31 -0.23
C GLU A 339 -37.05 17.18 0.11
N ASN A 340 -36.18 17.08 -0.88
CA ASN A 340 -34.73 17.04 -0.73
C ASN A 340 -34.19 18.28 0.03
N LEU A 341 -34.71 19.46 -0.25
CA LEU A 341 -34.36 20.67 0.49
C LEU A 341 -34.90 20.64 1.94
N GLY A 342 -36.06 19.95 2.17
CA GLY A 342 -36.57 19.66 3.51
C GLY A 342 -35.62 18.75 4.31
N ASP A 343 -35.09 17.72 3.67
CA ASP A 343 -34.12 16.81 4.27
C ASP A 343 -32.79 17.52 4.59
N CYS A 344 -32.35 18.40 3.71
CA CYS A 344 -31.19 19.26 3.97
C CYS A 344 -31.41 20.13 5.22
N LEU A 345 -32.62 20.71 5.41
CA LEU A 345 -32.93 21.48 6.63
C LEU A 345 -32.95 20.62 7.90
N ARG A 346 -33.38 19.36 7.80
CA ARG A 346 -33.32 18.40 8.90
C ARG A 346 -31.87 18.08 9.25
N ALA A 347 -31.04 17.77 8.26
CA ALA A 347 -29.62 17.51 8.46
C ALA A 347 -28.89 18.71 9.11
N LEU A 348 -29.24 19.95 8.71
CA LEU A 348 -28.72 21.15 9.37
C LEU A 348 -29.21 21.30 10.83
N GLY A 349 -30.39 20.76 11.15
CA GLY A 349 -30.91 20.66 12.49
C GLY A 349 -30.14 19.65 13.36
N ASP A 350 -29.72 18.55 12.75
CA ASP A 350 -28.93 17.46 13.35
C ASP A 350 -27.43 17.77 13.46
N GLY A 351 -27.03 19.04 13.18
CA GLY A 351 -25.65 19.49 13.34
C GLY A 351 -24.73 19.21 12.15
N GLN A 352 -25.29 18.91 10.98
CA GLN A 352 -24.53 18.91 9.73
C GLN A 352 -24.27 20.33 9.23
N SER A 353 -23.24 20.51 8.41
CA SER A 353 -22.84 21.82 7.87
C SER A 353 -23.01 21.83 6.35
N LEU A 354 -23.64 22.89 5.83
CA LEU A 354 -23.69 23.17 4.39
C LEU A 354 -22.52 24.06 4.02
N GLY A 355 -21.88 23.79 2.90
CA GLY A 355 -20.74 24.58 2.41
C GLY A 355 -20.78 24.84 0.91
N ASP A 356 -20.06 25.88 0.50
CA ASP A 356 -19.72 26.13 -0.89
C ASP A 356 -18.67 25.09 -1.32
N PHE A 357 -18.93 24.34 -2.39
CA PHE A 357 -18.08 23.29 -2.93
C PHE A 357 -17.71 23.57 -4.39
N SER A 358 -16.51 23.19 -4.77
CA SER A 358 -16.08 23.13 -6.15
C SER A 358 -15.14 21.96 -6.40
N LEU A 359 -15.11 21.47 -7.63
CA LEU A 359 -14.17 20.45 -8.08
C LEU A 359 -13.58 20.90 -9.43
N THR A 360 -12.25 20.90 -9.50
CA THR A 360 -11.46 21.23 -10.69
C THR A 360 -10.51 20.11 -11.02
N ILE A 361 -10.49 19.68 -12.28
CA ILE A 361 -9.57 18.65 -12.78
C ILE A 361 -8.61 19.35 -13.76
N VAL A 362 -7.32 19.14 -13.56
CA VAL A 362 -6.25 19.63 -14.42
C VAL A 362 -5.61 18.43 -15.09
N LEU A 363 -5.94 18.17 -16.35
CA LEU A 363 -5.31 17.16 -17.19
C LEU A 363 -4.07 17.77 -17.85
N TYR A 364 -2.95 17.07 -17.86
CA TYR A 364 -1.72 17.57 -18.47
C TYR A 364 -0.96 16.47 -19.21
N GLY A 365 -0.34 16.86 -20.33
CA GLY A 365 0.42 15.95 -21.19
C GLY A 365 1.11 16.73 -22.31
N ARG A 366 1.67 16.03 -23.28
CA ARG A 366 2.37 16.64 -24.42
C ARG A 366 1.57 16.63 -25.72
N SER A 367 0.46 15.88 -25.78
CA SER A 367 -0.42 15.73 -26.94
C SER A 367 -1.79 16.31 -26.65
N LYS A 368 -2.23 17.27 -27.46
CA LYS A 368 -3.56 17.86 -27.36
C LYS A 368 -4.66 16.82 -27.66
N ALA A 369 -4.47 16.00 -28.72
CA ALA A 369 -5.45 14.99 -29.12
C ALA A 369 -5.69 13.96 -28.01
N GLU A 370 -4.63 13.53 -27.32
CA GLU A 370 -4.72 12.64 -26.18
C GLU A 370 -5.49 13.28 -25.02
N LEU A 371 -5.22 14.55 -24.70
CA LEU A 371 -5.94 15.27 -23.65
C LEU A 371 -7.40 15.51 -23.99
N ASP A 372 -7.75 15.66 -25.28
CA ASP A 372 -9.14 15.79 -25.73
C ASP A 372 -9.91 14.47 -25.52
N GLN A 373 -9.28 13.36 -25.83
CA GLN A 373 -9.83 12.03 -25.58
C GLN A 373 -10.01 11.78 -24.07
N LEU A 374 -8.97 12.04 -23.27
CA LEU A 374 -9.04 11.92 -21.81
C LEU A 374 -10.12 12.81 -21.21
N GLY A 375 -10.25 14.06 -21.69
CA GLY A 375 -11.32 14.97 -21.24
C GLY A 375 -12.72 14.39 -21.46
N THR A 376 -12.93 13.65 -22.55
CA THR A 376 -14.18 12.96 -22.83
C THR A 376 -14.39 11.77 -21.90
N GLU A 377 -13.34 10.98 -21.64
CA GLU A 377 -13.38 9.86 -20.70
C GLU A 377 -13.72 10.32 -19.28
N PHE A 378 -13.05 11.38 -18.80
CA PHE A 378 -13.36 11.99 -17.51
C PHE A 378 -14.81 12.49 -17.44
N ALA A 379 -15.31 13.17 -18.48
CA ALA A 379 -16.69 13.61 -18.52
C ALA A 379 -17.67 12.44 -18.46
N GLY A 380 -17.36 11.32 -19.13
CA GLY A 380 -18.15 10.11 -19.10
C GLY A 380 -18.36 9.52 -17.69
N ILE A 381 -17.31 9.54 -16.84
CA ILE A 381 -17.40 9.06 -15.45
C ILE A 381 -18.44 9.85 -14.66
N PHE A 382 -18.42 11.18 -14.78
CA PHE A 382 -19.40 12.03 -14.09
C PHE A 382 -20.80 11.90 -14.67
N THR A 383 -20.91 11.78 -16.00
CA THR A 383 -22.21 11.59 -16.65
C THR A 383 -22.87 10.26 -16.25
N ASN A 384 -22.08 9.19 -16.08
CA ASN A 384 -22.58 7.91 -15.59
C ASN A 384 -23.09 7.97 -14.13
N ALA A 385 -22.70 8.98 -13.37
CA ALA A 385 -23.16 9.27 -12.02
C ALA A 385 -24.16 10.43 -11.97
N ASP A 386 -24.81 10.76 -13.11
CA ASP A 386 -25.75 11.86 -13.30
C ASP A 386 -25.18 13.25 -12.91
N GLY A 387 -23.87 13.40 -12.88
CA GLY A 387 -23.18 14.66 -12.73
C GLY A 387 -22.69 15.21 -14.07
N SER A 388 -22.11 16.40 -14.07
CA SER A 388 -21.51 16.95 -15.30
C SER A 388 -20.21 17.68 -15.05
N LEU A 389 -19.23 17.46 -15.92
CA LEU A 389 -18.02 18.24 -16.04
C LEU A 389 -18.14 19.20 -17.23
N PHE A 390 -17.60 20.38 -17.04
CA PHE A 390 -17.49 21.39 -18.09
C PHE A 390 -16.02 21.59 -18.45
N SER A 391 -15.67 21.42 -19.72
CA SER A 391 -14.34 21.77 -20.22
C SER A 391 -14.25 23.31 -20.36
N GLU A 392 -13.39 23.90 -19.54
CA GLU A 392 -13.25 25.34 -19.51
C GLU A 392 -12.58 25.83 -20.80
N THR A 393 -13.11 26.93 -21.35
CA THR A 393 -12.54 27.59 -22.53
C THR A 393 -12.05 28.97 -22.13
N TYR A 394 -12.94 29.97 -22.08
CA TYR A 394 -12.55 31.33 -21.73
C TYR A 394 -12.20 31.54 -20.25
N ASN A 395 -12.65 30.67 -19.37
CA ASN A 395 -12.41 30.74 -17.92
C ASN A 395 -11.25 29.86 -17.45
N GLN A 396 -10.54 29.20 -18.35
CA GLN A 396 -9.54 28.17 -17.97
C GLN A 396 -8.39 28.74 -17.13
N LEU A 397 -7.96 29.98 -17.39
CA LEU A 397 -6.89 30.61 -16.61
C LEU A 397 -7.33 30.87 -15.17
N ASN A 398 -8.54 31.38 -14.95
CA ASN A 398 -9.09 31.54 -13.59
C ASN A 398 -9.27 30.20 -12.88
N ALA A 399 -9.83 29.20 -13.59
CA ALA A 399 -10.04 27.86 -13.04
C ALA A 399 -8.72 27.17 -12.69
N TYR A 400 -7.67 27.39 -13.51
CA TYR A 400 -6.32 26.88 -13.23
C TYR A 400 -5.71 27.54 -11.99
N PHE A 401 -5.78 28.87 -11.87
CA PHE A 401 -5.24 29.55 -10.69
C PHE A 401 -6.12 29.41 -9.44
N ALA A 402 -7.41 29.06 -9.60
CA ALA A 402 -8.29 28.81 -8.45
C ALA A 402 -7.86 27.60 -7.62
N ILE A 403 -7.04 26.67 -8.19
CA ILE A 403 -6.50 25.53 -7.45
C ILE A 403 -5.45 25.92 -6.40
N VAL A 404 -4.87 27.13 -6.52
CA VAL A 404 -3.88 27.61 -5.56
C VAL A 404 -4.58 28.06 -4.27
N PRO A 405 -4.15 27.57 -3.10
CA PRO A 405 -4.75 28.00 -1.82
C PRO A 405 -4.74 29.52 -1.66
N GLY A 406 -5.86 30.07 -1.24
CA GLY A 406 -6.07 31.53 -1.13
C GLY A 406 -6.64 32.21 -2.37
N ASN A 407 -6.69 31.54 -3.52
CA ASN A 407 -7.28 32.05 -4.76
C ASN A 407 -8.78 31.75 -4.90
N TYR A 408 -9.46 31.43 -3.83
CA TYR A 408 -10.89 31.00 -3.82
C TYR A 408 -11.83 32.03 -4.48
N ALA A 409 -11.42 33.29 -4.62
CA ALA A 409 -12.19 34.33 -5.33
C ALA A 409 -12.20 34.13 -6.87
N LEU A 410 -11.21 33.39 -7.43
CA LEU A 410 -11.14 33.06 -8.85
C LEU A 410 -12.04 31.88 -9.22
N ASN A 411 -12.49 31.13 -8.24
CA ASN A 411 -13.39 30.00 -8.43
C ASN A 411 -14.81 30.48 -8.70
N LEU A 412 -15.25 30.39 -9.96
CA LEU A 412 -16.54 30.90 -10.43
C LEU A 412 -17.64 29.81 -10.42
N ARG A 413 -17.28 28.53 -10.27
CA ARG A 413 -18.24 27.43 -10.21
C ARG A 413 -18.29 26.86 -8.81
N LYS A 414 -19.33 27.24 -8.08
CA LYS A 414 -19.58 26.78 -6.72
C LYS A 414 -20.94 26.12 -6.65
N LEU A 415 -20.96 24.96 -6.02
CA LEU A 415 -22.12 24.15 -5.70
C LEU A 415 -22.32 24.18 -4.19
N PHE A 416 -23.51 23.75 -3.72
CA PHE A 416 -23.75 23.58 -2.29
C PHE A 416 -23.72 22.09 -1.94
N LEU A 417 -22.87 21.69 -0.99
CA LEU A 417 -22.83 20.33 -0.46
C LEU A 417 -22.85 20.34 1.07
N LEU A 418 -23.55 19.37 1.64
CA LEU A 418 -23.39 19.04 3.06
C LEU A 418 -22.01 18.43 3.28
N ASN A 419 -21.49 18.53 4.51
CA ASN A 419 -20.23 17.88 4.90
C ASN A 419 -20.27 16.35 4.73
N THR A 420 -21.44 15.72 4.84
CA THR A 420 -21.65 14.29 4.53
C THR A 420 -21.37 13.97 3.09
N ASN A 421 -22.01 14.71 2.16
CA ASN A 421 -21.79 14.55 0.72
C ASN A 421 -20.34 14.90 0.31
N TYR A 422 -19.75 15.91 0.95
CA TYR A 422 -18.35 16.24 0.73
C TYR A 422 -17.42 15.13 1.20
N ALA A 423 -17.70 14.48 2.34
CA ALA A 423 -16.90 13.36 2.82
C ALA A 423 -16.95 12.17 1.85
N ASP A 424 -18.11 11.87 1.26
CA ASP A 424 -18.25 10.83 0.23
C ASP A 424 -17.45 11.11 -1.04
N LEU A 425 -17.36 12.38 -1.45
CA LEU A 425 -16.60 12.82 -2.62
C LEU A 425 -15.12 13.14 -2.33
N SER A 426 -14.71 12.98 -1.08
CA SER A 426 -13.35 13.30 -0.65
C SER A 426 -12.32 12.31 -1.15
N PHE A 427 -11.09 12.80 -1.34
CA PHE A 427 -9.93 11.95 -1.62
C PHE A 427 -9.40 11.38 -0.29
N LEU A 428 -10.08 10.37 0.20
CA LEU A 428 -9.71 9.59 1.37
C LEU A 428 -9.06 8.28 0.97
N PHE A 429 -9.51 7.72 -0.16
CA PHE A 429 -9.07 6.42 -0.66
C PHE A 429 -7.96 6.58 -1.70
N THR A 430 -7.00 5.66 -1.66
CA THR A 430 -5.82 5.67 -2.51
C THR A 430 -5.37 4.26 -2.86
N ILE A 431 -4.28 4.17 -3.60
CA ILE A 431 -3.55 2.93 -3.91
C ILE A 431 -2.23 3.02 -3.16
N LEU A 432 -2.12 2.33 -2.03
CA LEU A 432 -0.90 2.38 -1.22
C LEU A 432 0.26 1.69 -1.96
N PRO A 433 1.40 2.37 -2.09
CA PRO A 433 2.56 1.81 -2.79
C PRO A 433 3.39 0.82 -1.95
N GLY A 434 3.03 0.56 -0.68
CA GLY A 434 3.88 -0.15 0.26
C GLY A 434 5.02 0.73 0.80
N GLU A 435 6.06 0.10 1.35
CA GLU A 435 7.14 0.82 2.04
C GLU A 435 8.45 0.75 1.22
N LYS A 436 8.96 1.90 0.75
CA LYS A 436 10.22 2.01 -0.01
C LYS A 436 11.46 1.62 0.81
N THR A 437 11.36 1.57 2.12
CA THR A 437 12.44 1.24 3.04
C THR A 437 12.03 0.10 3.95
N ASN A 438 12.91 -0.88 4.12
CA ASN A 438 12.77 -1.88 5.16
C ASN A 438 13.36 -1.28 6.45
N THR A 439 12.50 -0.80 7.32
CA THR A 439 12.88 -0.09 8.54
C THR A 439 13.67 -0.97 9.53
N PHE A 440 13.38 -2.28 9.57
CA PHE A 440 14.07 -3.22 10.45
C PHE A 440 15.49 -3.53 9.99
N LEU A 441 15.68 -3.71 8.67
CA LEU A 441 17.01 -3.97 8.09
C LEU A 441 17.79 -2.67 7.81
N GLY A 442 17.15 -1.50 7.81
CA GLY A 442 17.77 -0.22 7.50
C GLY A 442 18.18 -0.08 6.03
N THR A 443 17.50 -0.78 5.12
CA THR A 443 17.83 -0.84 3.70
C THR A 443 16.58 -0.59 2.83
N GLU A 444 16.72 -0.67 1.50
CA GLU A 444 15.59 -0.57 0.60
C GLU A 444 14.64 -1.80 0.70
N TYR A 445 13.48 -1.68 0.10
CA TYR A 445 12.44 -2.73 -0.03
C TYR A 445 12.99 -4.06 -0.57
N LEU A 446 12.26 -5.17 -0.37
CA LEU A 446 12.64 -6.48 -0.89
C LEU A 446 12.48 -6.55 -2.43
N ALA A 447 11.32 -6.21 -2.94
CA ALA A 447 11.02 -6.27 -4.37
C ALA A 447 9.97 -5.22 -4.77
N VAL A 448 9.95 -4.82 -6.04
CA VAL A 448 8.88 -4.01 -6.63
C VAL A 448 7.98 -4.92 -7.45
N LEU A 449 6.69 -4.84 -7.17
CA LEU A 449 5.60 -5.48 -7.91
C LEU A 449 4.73 -4.40 -8.55
N GLU A 450 3.78 -4.78 -9.40
CA GLU A 450 2.87 -3.84 -10.05
C GLU A 450 1.42 -4.12 -9.60
N THR A 451 0.61 -3.09 -9.44
CA THR A 451 -0.82 -3.23 -9.15
C THR A 451 -1.66 -3.22 -10.45
N ASP A 452 -2.95 -3.55 -10.34
CA ASP A 452 -3.91 -3.44 -11.46
C ASP A 452 -4.04 -2.00 -12.02
N ASN A 453 -3.69 -1.00 -11.20
CA ASN A 453 -3.76 0.42 -11.56
C ASN A 453 -2.43 0.97 -12.13
N SER A 454 -1.51 0.07 -12.54
CA SER A 454 -0.18 0.44 -13.06
C SER A 454 0.64 1.28 -12.06
N THR A 455 0.50 1.02 -10.77
CA THR A 455 1.34 1.64 -9.74
C THR A 455 2.36 0.65 -9.19
N PRO A 456 3.58 1.08 -8.84
CA PRO A 456 4.55 0.20 -8.19
C PRO A 456 4.11 -0.12 -6.75
N TYR A 457 4.32 -1.36 -6.33
CA TYR A 457 4.13 -1.81 -4.97
C TYR A 457 5.45 -2.31 -4.38
N PHE A 458 5.92 -1.66 -3.33
CA PHE A 458 7.18 -1.97 -2.64
C PHE A 458 6.93 -3.03 -1.58
N LEU A 459 7.30 -4.26 -1.90
CA LEU A 459 7.12 -5.40 -1.02
C LEU A 459 8.23 -5.47 0.03
N ASN A 460 7.85 -5.56 1.29
CA ASN A 460 8.67 -5.97 2.42
C ASN A 460 8.00 -7.13 3.15
N LEU A 461 8.76 -8.18 3.50
CA LEU A 461 8.22 -9.29 4.29
C LEU A 461 8.12 -8.93 5.78
N HIS A 462 8.91 -8.00 6.24
CA HIS A 462 8.89 -7.55 7.62
C HIS A 462 7.61 -6.79 7.97
N ASN A 463 7.02 -7.17 9.08
CA ASN A 463 6.03 -6.38 9.82
C ASN A 463 6.60 -6.14 11.22
N GLY A 464 7.13 -4.92 11.44
CA GLY A 464 8.01 -4.69 12.58
C GLY A 464 9.26 -5.57 12.52
N GLU A 465 9.52 -6.34 13.56
CA GLU A 465 10.66 -7.26 13.66
C GLU A 465 10.42 -8.64 13.02
N VAL A 466 9.19 -8.97 12.65
CA VAL A 466 8.80 -10.32 12.19
C VAL A 466 8.67 -10.35 10.68
N ALA A 467 9.35 -11.28 10.02
CA ALA A 467 9.27 -11.49 8.58
C ALA A 467 8.78 -12.90 8.20
N HIS A 468 8.14 -13.61 9.12
CA HIS A 468 7.56 -14.91 8.80
C HIS A 468 6.45 -14.73 7.76
N THR A 469 6.50 -15.56 6.73
CA THR A 469 5.63 -15.44 5.56
C THR A 469 5.00 -16.77 5.21
N LEU A 470 3.71 -16.77 4.94
CA LEU A 470 2.96 -17.90 4.42
C LEU A 470 2.64 -17.69 2.94
N ILE A 471 2.98 -18.63 2.08
CA ILE A 471 2.62 -18.65 0.66
C ILE A 471 1.64 -19.79 0.41
N LEU A 472 0.43 -19.45 0.00
CA LEU A 472 -0.65 -20.38 -0.28
C LEU A 472 -1.04 -20.34 -1.75
N GLY A 473 -1.18 -21.50 -2.38
CA GLY A 473 -1.65 -21.57 -3.76
C GLY A 473 -1.68 -23.01 -4.27
N MET A 474 -2.56 -23.29 -5.22
CA MET A 474 -2.67 -24.61 -5.84
C MET A 474 -1.43 -24.99 -6.65
N THR A 475 -1.33 -26.28 -7.02
CA THR A 475 -0.29 -26.75 -7.97
C THR A 475 -0.37 -25.97 -9.28
N GLY A 476 0.78 -25.50 -9.78
CA GLY A 476 0.85 -24.71 -11.01
C GLY A 476 0.49 -23.21 -10.85
N SER A 477 0.13 -22.75 -9.65
CA SER A 477 -0.13 -21.32 -9.39
C SER A 477 1.11 -20.44 -9.42
N GLY A 478 2.32 -21.02 -9.41
CA GLY A 478 3.59 -20.31 -9.46
C GLY A 478 4.31 -20.16 -8.11
N LYS A 479 3.97 -20.95 -7.08
CA LYS A 479 4.58 -20.88 -5.74
C LYS A 479 6.11 -20.90 -5.76
N SER A 480 6.70 -21.96 -6.35
CA SER A 480 8.16 -22.10 -6.38
C SER A 480 8.84 -21.02 -7.21
N TYR A 481 8.17 -20.53 -8.26
CA TYR A 481 8.65 -19.38 -9.05
C TYR A 481 8.67 -18.10 -8.21
N LEU A 482 7.59 -17.81 -7.49
CA LEU A 482 7.52 -16.68 -6.57
C LEU A 482 8.57 -16.79 -5.45
N ALA A 483 8.72 -17.98 -4.85
CA ALA A 483 9.71 -18.22 -3.81
C ALA A 483 11.15 -17.98 -4.33
N ASN A 484 11.49 -18.47 -5.53
CA ASN A 484 12.77 -18.19 -6.19
C ASN A 484 12.95 -16.69 -6.43
N PHE A 485 11.91 -15.99 -6.90
CA PHE A 485 11.95 -14.53 -7.09
C PHE A 485 12.16 -13.77 -5.78
N LEU A 486 11.50 -14.15 -4.70
CA LEU A 486 11.71 -13.53 -3.38
C LEU A 486 13.12 -13.79 -2.85
N LEU A 487 13.62 -15.03 -2.97
CA LEU A 487 14.94 -15.42 -2.52
C LEU A 487 16.05 -14.71 -3.30
N GLN A 488 15.93 -14.58 -4.63
CA GLN A 488 16.92 -13.85 -5.44
C GLN A 488 17.00 -12.38 -5.06
N ASN A 489 15.84 -11.72 -4.82
CA ASN A 489 15.80 -10.33 -4.38
C ASN A 489 16.31 -10.16 -2.94
N ALA A 490 16.11 -11.15 -2.08
CA ALA A 490 16.61 -11.13 -0.71
C ALA A 490 18.14 -11.19 -0.62
N GLN A 491 18.83 -11.72 -1.65
CA GLN A 491 20.30 -11.80 -1.65
C GLN A 491 20.97 -10.43 -1.52
N LYS A 492 20.29 -9.36 -1.89
CA LYS A 492 20.79 -8.00 -1.66
C LYS A 492 20.99 -7.64 -0.17
N TYR A 493 20.33 -8.34 0.73
CA TYR A 493 20.55 -8.21 2.18
C TYR A 493 21.67 -9.10 2.71
N ALA A 494 22.33 -9.84 1.85
CA ALA A 494 23.38 -10.79 2.18
C ALA A 494 22.97 -11.81 3.26
N PRO A 495 21.81 -12.47 3.18
CA PRO A 495 21.33 -13.37 4.21
C PRO A 495 22.07 -14.70 4.25
N LEU A 496 21.95 -15.41 5.39
CA LEU A 496 22.09 -16.86 5.39
C LEU A 496 20.75 -17.47 4.94
N THR A 497 20.80 -18.29 3.91
CA THR A 497 19.59 -18.85 3.29
C THR A 497 19.59 -20.37 3.42
N PHE A 498 18.57 -20.94 4.04
CA PHE A 498 18.35 -22.37 4.19
C PHE A 498 17.04 -22.77 3.52
N ILE A 499 17.09 -23.72 2.60
CA ILE A 499 15.94 -24.17 1.82
C ILE A 499 15.77 -25.66 2.02
N PHE A 500 14.57 -26.07 2.40
CA PHE A 500 14.16 -27.46 2.43
C PHE A 500 13.27 -27.73 1.22
N ASP A 501 13.82 -28.44 0.25
CA ASP A 501 13.26 -28.64 -1.09
C ASP A 501 12.85 -30.11 -1.25
N ILE A 502 11.63 -30.37 -1.64
CA ILE A 502 11.14 -31.73 -1.91
C ILE A 502 11.02 -31.98 -3.41
N GLY A 503 10.78 -30.93 -4.18
CA GLY A 503 10.50 -31.02 -5.62
C GLY A 503 11.67 -30.73 -6.54
N GLY A 504 12.89 -30.42 -6.03
CA GLY A 504 14.04 -30.02 -6.83
C GLY A 504 13.94 -28.61 -7.42
N SER A 505 13.07 -27.79 -6.87
CA SER A 505 12.71 -26.48 -7.43
C SER A 505 13.79 -25.39 -7.29
N PHE A 506 14.73 -25.56 -6.35
CA PHE A 506 15.70 -24.52 -5.95
C PHE A 506 17.14 -24.83 -6.38
N GLN A 507 17.40 -25.95 -7.07
CA GLN A 507 18.73 -26.35 -7.48
C GLN A 507 19.44 -25.29 -8.34
N SER A 508 18.72 -24.75 -9.33
CA SER A 508 19.29 -23.75 -10.25
C SER A 508 19.67 -22.47 -9.52
N LEU A 509 18.78 -21.96 -8.68
CA LEU A 509 19.00 -20.73 -7.91
C LEU A 509 20.17 -20.90 -6.93
N THR A 510 20.26 -22.05 -6.27
CA THR A 510 21.36 -22.37 -5.36
C THR A 510 22.71 -22.29 -6.05
N ARG A 511 22.81 -22.88 -7.25
CA ARG A 511 24.05 -22.83 -8.07
C ARG A 511 24.40 -21.43 -8.54
N ILE A 512 23.39 -20.64 -8.94
CA ILE A 512 23.58 -19.23 -9.37
C ILE A 512 24.27 -18.43 -8.26
N PHE A 513 23.87 -18.58 -7.00
CA PHE A 513 24.47 -17.86 -5.87
C PHE A 513 25.69 -18.60 -5.25
N GLY A 514 26.27 -19.58 -5.96
CA GLY A 514 27.45 -20.32 -5.48
C GLY A 514 27.19 -21.11 -4.21
N GLY A 515 25.92 -21.45 -3.96
CA GLY A 515 25.49 -22.17 -2.77
C GLY A 515 25.71 -23.69 -2.86
N SER A 516 25.49 -24.39 -1.76
CA SER A 516 25.56 -25.84 -1.66
C SER A 516 24.19 -26.46 -1.82
N TYR A 517 24.04 -27.34 -2.79
CA TYR A 517 22.83 -28.14 -2.99
C TYR A 517 23.15 -29.58 -2.58
N LEU A 518 22.65 -29.99 -1.43
CA LEU A 518 22.93 -31.29 -0.84
C LEU A 518 21.74 -32.24 -1.06
N ASN A 519 21.99 -33.35 -1.71
CA ASN A 519 21.03 -34.42 -1.82
C ASN A 519 20.96 -35.20 -0.50
N ALA A 520 19.79 -35.31 0.06
CA ALA A 520 19.44 -36.14 1.19
C ALA A 520 18.52 -37.31 0.76
N GLY A 521 18.48 -37.56 -0.57
CA GLY A 521 17.58 -38.53 -1.19
C GLY A 521 17.92 -39.98 -0.93
N GLN A 522 17.07 -40.88 -1.41
CA GLN A 522 17.20 -42.31 -1.24
C GLN A 522 18.33 -42.90 -2.08
N GLU A 523 18.49 -42.45 -3.33
CA GLU A 523 19.47 -42.99 -4.29
C GLU A 523 20.86 -42.36 -4.16
N SER A 524 20.93 -41.09 -3.77
CA SER A 524 22.19 -40.35 -3.60
C SER A 524 22.14 -39.44 -2.39
N ARG A 525 23.24 -39.45 -1.63
CA ARG A 525 23.39 -38.59 -0.47
C ARG A 525 24.81 -37.99 -0.43
N ASP A 526 24.88 -36.68 -0.27
CA ASP A 526 26.14 -35.94 -0.34
C ASP A 526 26.81 -35.73 1.03
N PHE A 527 26.18 -36.20 2.11
CA PHE A 527 26.67 -36.04 3.48
C PHE A 527 26.31 -37.24 4.37
N THR A 528 27.02 -37.39 5.47
CA THR A 528 26.76 -38.39 6.51
C THR A 528 26.24 -37.70 7.77
N ILE A 529 25.40 -38.40 8.53
CA ILE A 529 24.89 -37.92 9.82
C ILE A 529 25.34 -38.86 10.91
N ASN A 530 25.88 -38.27 11.96
CA ASN A 530 26.06 -38.96 13.25
C ASN A 530 25.47 -38.08 14.36
N PRO A 531 24.30 -38.42 14.91
CA PRO A 531 23.62 -37.60 15.92
C PRO A 531 24.47 -37.31 17.17
N PHE A 532 25.37 -38.24 17.53
CA PHE A 532 26.27 -38.09 18.68
C PHE A 532 27.53 -37.24 18.42
N SER A 533 27.71 -36.73 17.19
CA SER A 533 28.70 -35.69 16.89
C SER A 533 28.33 -34.32 17.43
N LEU A 534 27.09 -34.12 17.82
CA LEU A 534 26.63 -32.86 18.44
C LEU A 534 27.39 -32.63 19.77
N PRO A 535 27.78 -31.37 20.10
CA PRO A 535 28.37 -31.04 21.41
C PRO A 535 27.43 -31.41 22.57
N GLN A 536 28.00 -31.82 23.70
CA GLN A 536 27.26 -32.17 24.90
C GLN A 536 26.73 -30.90 25.60
N THR A 537 25.70 -30.29 25.05
CA THR A 537 24.96 -29.19 25.67
C THR A 537 23.59 -29.65 26.12
N LYS A 538 22.98 -28.95 27.06
CA LYS A 538 21.65 -29.28 27.56
C LYS A 538 20.60 -29.31 26.41
N GLU A 539 20.71 -28.36 25.49
CA GLU A 539 19.84 -28.24 24.32
C GLU A 539 20.00 -29.43 23.37
N ASN A 540 21.26 -29.84 23.11
CA ASN A 540 21.54 -30.97 22.24
C ASN A 540 21.12 -32.28 22.87
N LEU A 541 21.29 -32.47 24.19
CA LEU A 541 20.81 -33.66 24.89
C LEU A 541 19.28 -33.77 24.83
N GLN A 542 18.56 -32.66 25.02
CA GLN A 542 17.09 -32.61 24.87
C GLN A 542 16.66 -32.93 23.44
N PHE A 543 17.38 -32.36 22.46
CA PHE A 543 17.14 -32.68 21.05
C PHE A 543 17.37 -34.19 20.78
N LEU A 544 18.50 -34.75 21.19
CA LEU A 544 18.80 -36.17 20.99
C LEU A 544 17.75 -37.07 21.64
N PHE A 545 17.27 -36.73 22.81
CA PHE A 545 16.17 -37.43 23.44
C PHE A 545 14.92 -37.42 22.56
N SER A 546 14.53 -36.26 22.07
CA SER A 546 13.37 -36.12 21.18
C SER A 546 13.60 -36.82 19.85
N PHE A 547 14.81 -36.75 19.29
CA PHE A 547 15.20 -37.39 18.05
C PHE A 547 15.11 -38.93 18.15
N PHE A 548 15.72 -39.51 19.16
CA PHE A 548 15.66 -40.96 19.36
C PHE A 548 14.25 -41.44 19.72
N ARG A 549 13.47 -40.63 20.41
CA ARG A 549 12.06 -40.89 20.63
C ARG A 549 11.29 -40.98 19.31
N VAL A 550 11.51 -40.07 18.35
CA VAL A 550 10.93 -40.17 17.01
C VAL A 550 11.35 -41.43 16.28
N LEU A 551 12.64 -41.83 16.37
CA LEU A 551 13.13 -43.07 15.76
C LEU A 551 12.51 -44.34 16.37
N ILE A 552 12.21 -44.36 17.69
CA ILE A 552 11.66 -45.51 18.44
C ILE A 552 10.15 -45.62 18.26
N GLU A 553 9.43 -44.50 18.42
CA GLU A 553 7.96 -44.48 18.37
C GLU A 553 7.45 -44.60 16.92
N GLY A 554 8.19 -44.10 15.94
CA GLY A 554 7.82 -44.15 14.52
C GLY A 554 6.59 -43.32 14.20
N ASN A 555 6.14 -43.35 12.94
CA ASN A 555 5.03 -42.51 12.42
C ASN A 555 3.63 -43.12 12.70
N GLY A 556 3.52 -44.25 13.36
CA GLY A 556 2.26 -45.00 13.45
C GLY A 556 1.51 -44.93 14.77
N GLN A 557 1.94 -44.12 15.74
CA GLN A 557 1.32 -43.92 17.08
C GLN A 557 0.87 -45.19 17.86
N ARG A 558 1.24 -46.37 17.41
CA ARG A 558 0.89 -47.63 18.10
C ARG A 558 1.74 -47.89 19.34
N TYR A 559 2.86 -47.20 19.45
CA TYR A 559 3.76 -47.37 20.58
C TYR A 559 4.21 -45.99 21.08
N ARG A 560 4.13 -45.82 22.40
CA ARG A 560 4.70 -44.64 23.09
C ARG A 560 5.60 -45.16 24.20
N LEU A 561 6.73 -44.50 24.40
CA LEU A 561 7.63 -44.78 25.52
C LEU A 561 6.90 -44.57 26.85
N ASP A 562 7.06 -45.53 27.75
CA ASP A 562 6.64 -45.36 29.15
C ASP A 562 7.71 -44.55 29.94
N PHE A 563 7.37 -44.13 31.14
CA PHE A 563 8.24 -43.31 31.98
C PHE A 563 9.59 -44.01 32.31
N LYS A 564 9.61 -45.37 32.41
CA LYS A 564 10.85 -46.13 32.65
C LYS A 564 11.71 -46.19 31.42
N GLU A 565 11.11 -46.32 30.26
CA GLU A 565 11.78 -46.32 28.95
C GLU A 565 12.34 -44.94 28.61
N GLU A 566 11.59 -43.87 28.89
CA GLU A 566 12.06 -42.48 28.72
C GLU A 566 13.30 -42.23 29.59
N ARG A 567 13.29 -42.65 30.85
CA ARG A 567 14.44 -42.51 31.74
C ARG A 567 15.64 -43.33 31.24
N ARG A 568 15.43 -44.56 30.80
CA ARG A 568 16.49 -45.40 30.22
C ARG A 568 17.08 -44.77 28.97
N LEU A 569 16.24 -44.20 28.09
CA LEU A 569 16.68 -43.51 26.89
C LEU A 569 17.56 -42.31 27.25
N TRP A 570 17.14 -41.50 28.20
CA TRP A 570 17.92 -40.34 28.67
C TRP A 570 19.29 -40.78 29.26
N ASP A 571 19.30 -41.74 30.17
CA ASP A 571 20.51 -42.27 30.79
C ASP A 571 21.45 -42.89 29.75
N ALA A 572 20.95 -43.53 28.72
CA ALA A 572 21.72 -44.12 27.64
C ALA A 572 22.38 -43.02 26.77
N ILE A 573 21.66 -41.92 26.47
CA ILE A 573 22.20 -40.77 25.71
C ILE A 573 23.37 -40.12 26.49
N GLU A 574 23.23 -39.89 27.79
CA GLU A 574 24.31 -39.34 28.61
C GLU A 574 25.55 -40.26 28.65
N ARG A 575 25.33 -41.57 28.74
CA ARG A 575 26.42 -42.58 28.73
C ARG A 575 27.17 -42.57 27.40
N MET A 576 26.53 -42.31 26.28
CA MET A 576 27.22 -42.23 24.98
C MET A 576 28.31 -41.18 24.97
N TYR A 577 28.15 -40.09 25.69
CA TYR A 577 29.15 -39.03 25.76
C TYR A 577 30.35 -39.37 26.65
N MET A 578 30.28 -40.47 27.43
CA MET A 578 31.42 -41.03 28.19
C MET A 578 32.35 -41.88 27.29
N LEU A 579 31.88 -42.25 26.07
CA LEU A 579 32.69 -43.00 25.12
C LEU A 579 33.59 -42.07 24.32
N GLU A 580 34.64 -42.61 23.74
CA GLU A 580 35.48 -41.90 22.76
C GLU A 580 34.65 -41.46 21.57
N PRO A 581 34.90 -40.26 21.01
CA PRO A 581 34.12 -39.75 19.88
C PRO A 581 33.93 -40.72 18.72
N THR A 582 34.96 -41.50 18.38
CA THR A 582 34.92 -42.48 17.29
C THR A 582 34.01 -43.69 17.58
N GLN A 583 33.66 -43.92 18.84
CA GLN A 583 32.75 -45.00 19.31
C GLN A 583 31.31 -44.54 19.43
N ARG A 584 31.04 -43.25 19.27
CA ARG A 584 29.68 -42.69 19.43
C ARG A 584 28.87 -42.90 18.18
N THR A 585 28.35 -44.11 17.95
CA THR A 585 27.54 -44.48 16.79
C THR A 585 26.18 -45.02 17.24
N VAL A 586 25.18 -45.06 16.35
CA VAL A 586 23.85 -45.60 16.67
C VAL A 586 23.92 -47.09 16.99
N SER A 587 24.80 -47.84 16.33
CA SER A 587 25.08 -49.24 16.64
C SER A 587 25.57 -49.44 18.08
N ASN A 588 26.50 -48.63 18.55
CA ASN A 588 27.00 -48.70 19.94
C ASN A 588 25.92 -48.23 20.94
N PHE A 589 25.09 -47.26 20.56
CA PHE A 589 23.96 -46.82 21.36
C PHE A 589 22.94 -47.93 21.62
N THR A 590 22.64 -48.78 20.63
CA THR A 590 21.74 -49.93 20.80
C THR A 590 22.22 -50.93 21.83
N ASN A 591 23.54 -51.04 22.07
CA ASN A 591 24.10 -51.89 23.10
C ASN A 591 23.88 -51.34 24.54
N ILE A 592 23.65 -49.98 24.64
CA ILE A 592 23.51 -49.31 25.93
C ILE A 592 22.04 -49.14 26.30
N VAL A 593 21.15 -48.98 25.31
CA VAL A 593 19.74 -48.62 25.51
C VAL A 593 18.84 -49.80 26.00
N GLY A 594 19.37 -51.03 26.03
CA GLY A 594 18.68 -52.20 26.56
C GLY A 594 17.53 -52.70 25.66
N GLU A 595 16.34 -52.86 26.22
CA GLU A 595 15.17 -53.44 25.52
C GLU A 595 14.73 -52.66 24.29
N LEU A 596 15.04 -51.36 24.21
CA LEU A 596 14.70 -50.50 23.09
C LEU A 596 15.56 -50.76 21.82
N LYS A 597 16.60 -51.62 21.93
CA LYS A 597 17.49 -51.97 20.83
C LYS A 597 16.75 -52.52 19.60
N GLU A 598 15.72 -53.35 19.82
CA GLU A 598 14.95 -53.98 18.74
C GLU A 598 14.23 -52.96 17.87
N ARG A 599 13.81 -51.84 18.47
CA ARG A 599 13.13 -50.78 17.77
C ARG A 599 14.09 -49.84 17.02
N LEU A 600 15.36 -49.79 17.47
CA LEU A 600 16.43 -49.03 16.83
C LEU A 600 17.21 -49.86 15.82
N HIS A 601 17.01 -51.17 15.72
CA HIS A 601 17.78 -52.07 14.84
C HIS A 601 17.74 -51.60 13.39
N ARG A 602 16.60 -51.14 12.91
CA ARG A 602 16.44 -50.64 11.51
C ARG A 602 17.35 -49.46 11.19
N TRP A 603 17.84 -48.72 12.20
CA TRP A 603 18.69 -47.57 12.09
C TRP A 603 20.18 -47.84 12.32
N THR A 604 20.56 -49.09 12.55
CA THR A 604 21.97 -49.53 12.72
C THR A 604 22.54 -50.05 11.41
N ARG A 605 23.85 -50.20 11.31
CA ARG A 605 24.57 -50.68 10.10
C ARG A 605 24.01 -51.97 9.53
N GLY A 606 23.47 -52.87 10.32
CA GLY A 606 22.83 -54.08 9.87
C GLY A 606 21.36 -53.93 9.48
N GLY A 607 20.76 -52.79 9.68
CA GLY A 607 19.35 -52.52 9.45
C GLY A 607 19.08 -51.76 8.16
N GLN A 608 17.80 -51.64 7.83
CA GLN A 608 17.33 -51.09 6.57
C GLN A 608 17.79 -49.63 6.30
N TYR A 609 17.89 -48.80 7.34
CA TYR A 609 18.16 -47.37 7.27
C TYR A 609 19.43 -46.95 8.03
N GLY A 610 20.31 -47.88 8.37
CA GLY A 610 21.55 -47.61 9.14
C GLY A 610 22.47 -46.63 8.45
N PHE A 611 22.50 -46.64 7.13
CA PHE A 611 23.29 -45.70 6.32
C PHE A 611 22.92 -44.23 6.53
N LEU A 612 21.78 -43.93 7.14
CA LEU A 612 21.31 -42.57 7.41
C LEU A 612 22.03 -41.94 8.60
N PHE A 613 21.98 -42.63 9.76
CA PHE A 613 22.38 -42.06 11.05
C PHE A 613 23.52 -42.82 11.76
N ASP A 614 23.89 -43.99 11.30
CA ASP A 614 24.92 -44.83 11.94
C ASP A 614 26.27 -44.67 11.25
N ASN A 615 26.78 -43.45 11.23
CA ASN A 615 28.07 -43.10 10.63
C ASN A 615 29.08 -42.75 11.70
N ALA A 616 30.39 -42.85 11.34
CA ALA A 616 31.49 -42.51 12.25
C ALA A 616 31.58 -40.97 12.44
N GLU A 617 31.28 -40.22 11.38
CA GLU A 617 31.40 -38.77 11.37
C GLU A 617 30.13 -38.11 10.81
N ASP A 618 29.87 -36.89 11.26
CA ASP A 618 28.87 -36.02 10.70
C ASP A 618 29.56 -35.01 9.75
N THR A 619 29.29 -35.16 8.45
CA THR A 619 29.88 -34.29 7.43
C THR A 619 28.91 -33.22 6.96
N LEU A 620 27.74 -33.08 7.64
CA LEU A 620 26.77 -32.05 7.32
C LEU A 620 27.34 -30.64 7.60
N SER A 621 27.62 -29.88 6.57
CA SER A 621 28.11 -28.53 6.63
C SER A 621 27.11 -27.54 6.04
N PHE A 622 27.24 -26.28 6.40
CA PHE A 622 26.33 -25.23 5.96
C PHE A 622 27.09 -24.14 5.18
N SER A 623 26.63 -23.83 3.99
CA SER A 623 27.06 -22.68 3.20
C SER A 623 26.12 -21.49 3.44
N ARG A 624 26.51 -20.31 2.95
CA ARG A 624 25.69 -19.10 3.03
C ARG A 624 24.33 -19.25 2.34
N PHE A 625 24.29 -19.96 1.20
CA PHE A 625 23.08 -20.35 0.50
C PHE A 625 23.03 -21.87 0.43
N GLN A 626 22.18 -22.48 1.24
CA GLN A 626 22.14 -23.91 1.42
C GLN A 626 20.77 -24.47 1.07
N THR A 627 20.73 -25.45 0.17
CA THR A 627 19.51 -26.21 -0.14
C THR A 627 19.70 -27.69 0.20
N PHE A 628 18.71 -28.26 0.87
CA PHE A 628 18.59 -29.68 1.15
C PHE A 628 17.46 -30.25 0.30
N ASN A 629 17.80 -31.18 -0.58
CA ASN A 629 16.84 -31.88 -1.43
C ASN A 629 16.48 -33.24 -0.81
N PHE A 630 15.21 -33.38 -0.46
CA PHE A 630 14.65 -34.60 0.14
C PHE A 630 13.89 -35.47 -0.86
N HIS A 631 14.13 -35.28 -2.16
CA HIS A 631 13.48 -36.04 -3.20
C HIS A 631 13.62 -37.57 -3.01
N GLY A 632 12.52 -38.32 -3.28
CA GLY A 632 12.50 -39.81 -3.15
C GLY A 632 12.05 -40.32 -1.79
N TRP A 633 11.86 -39.46 -0.77
CA TRP A 633 11.34 -39.87 0.54
C TRP A 633 9.85 -39.60 0.76
N ASN A 634 9.13 -39.09 -0.24
CA ASN A 634 7.73 -38.73 -0.11
C ASN A 634 6.84 -39.92 0.34
N ASP A 635 7.17 -41.12 -0.10
CA ASP A 635 6.43 -42.35 0.18
C ASP A 635 6.94 -43.07 1.44
N ALA A 636 7.99 -42.54 2.11
CA ALA A 636 8.58 -43.09 3.31
C ALA A 636 8.66 -42.05 4.45
N PRO A 637 7.51 -41.59 4.99
CA PRO A 637 7.46 -40.56 6.01
C PRO A 637 8.19 -40.94 7.29
N GLU A 638 8.28 -42.24 7.61
CA GLU A 638 9.04 -42.78 8.75
C GLU A 638 10.54 -42.51 8.66
N VAL A 639 11.08 -42.25 7.46
CA VAL A 639 12.48 -41.87 7.22
C VAL A 639 12.62 -40.37 7.04
N LEU A 640 11.72 -39.79 6.30
CA LEU A 640 11.74 -38.34 6.00
C LEU A 640 11.68 -37.50 7.29
N GLU A 641 10.77 -37.84 8.20
CA GLU A 641 10.57 -37.09 9.45
C GLU A 641 11.83 -36.98 10.31
N PRO A 642 12.50 -38.07 10.74
CA PRO A 642 13.70 -37.95 11.55
C PRO A 642 14.87 -37.28 10.81
N LEU A 643 15.00 -37.49 9.49
CA LEU A 643 16.01 -36.84 8.68
C LEU A 643 15.81 -35.32 8.66
N LEU A 644 14.59 -34.88 8.39
CA LEU A 644 14.20 -33.48 8.46
C LEU A 644 14.43 -32.89 9.84
N PHE A 645 14.05 -33.59 10.88
CA PHE A 645 14.18 -33.11 12.25
C PHE A 645 15.65 -32.87 12.62
N TYR A 646 16.55 -33.76 12.20
CA TYR A 646 17.97 -33.59 12.41
C TYR A 646 18.52 -32.37 11.65
N VAL A 647 18.24 -32.27 10.36
CA VAL A 647 18.72 -31.16 9.52
C VAL A 647 18.16 -29.83 10.00
N LEU A 648 16.89 -29.79 10.41
CA LEU A 648 16.24 -28.61 10.98
C LEU A 648 16.92 -28.15 12.28
N HIS A 649 17.26 -29.08 13.17
CA HIS A 649 17.98 -28.75 14.39
C HIS A 649 19.37 -28.18 14.11
N ARG A 650 20.11 -28.73 13.17
CA ARG A 650 21.42 -28.24 12.75
C ARG A 650 21.31 -26.85 12.15
N ALA A 651 20.32 -26.60 11.27
CA ALA A 651 20.04 -25.28 10.71
C ALA A 651 19.64 -24.26 11.79
N SER A 652 18.85 -24.68 12.78
CA SER A 652 18.48 -23.82 13.92
C SER A 652 19.68 -23.41 14.76
N ASN A 653 20.65 -24.31 14.96
CA ASN A 653 21.89 -23.99 15.67
C ASN A 653 22.72 -22.95 14.90
N GLU A 654 22.77 -23.04 13.56
CA GLU A 654 23.40 -22.03 12.71
C GLU A 654 22.69 -20.67 12.78
N ILE A 655 21.35 -20.66 12.89
CA ILE A 655 20.55 -19.44 13.05
C ILE A 655 20.81 -18.80 14.42
N ALA A 656 20.94 -19.61 15.46
CA ALA A 656 21.15 -19.17 16.84
C ALA A 656 22.61 -18.79 17.15
N ASP A 657 23.55 -19.03 16.24
CA ASP A 657 24.97 -18.75 16.43
C ASP A 657 25.20 -17.29 16.81
N PRO A 658 25.78 -17.00 18.00
CA PRO A 658 26.06 -15.64 18.45
C PRO A 658 26.93 -14.83 17.48
N ALA A 659 27.84 -15.48 16.76
CA ALA A 659 28.70 -14.82 15.77
C ALA A 659 27.92 -14.30 14.55
N LYS A 660 26.73 -14.80 14.33
CA LYS A 660 25.87 -14.49 13.16
C LYS A 660 24.62 -13.69 13.53
N LEU A 661 24.51 -13.17 14.76
CA LEU A 661 23.30 -12.46 15.22
C LEU A 661 22.94 -11.24 14.39
N ALA A 662 23.93 -10.52 13.88
CA ALA A 662 23.72 -9.32 13.05
C ALA A 662 23.22 -9.66 11.65
N THR A 663 23.51 -10.85 11.12
CA THR A 663 23.16 -11.28 9.78
C THR A 663 21.67 -11.65 9.70
N PHE A 664 21.00 -11.20 8.66
CA PHE A 664 19.63 -11.66 8.34
C PHE A 664 19.65 -13.11 7.88
N LYS A 665 18.65 -13.88 8.24
CA LYS A 665 18.54 -15.30 7.89
C LYS A 665 17.18 -15.60 7.31
N ILE A 666 17.16 -16.44 6.28
CA ILE A 666 15.94 -16.90 5.62
C ILE A 666 15.90 -18.42 5.70
N PHE A 667 14.79 -18.95 6.14
CA PHE A 667 14.51 -20.36 6.18
C PHE A 667 13.23 -20.66 5.39
N LEU A 668 13.35 -21.37 4.29
CA LEU A 668 12.22 -21.73 3.44
C LEU A 668 11.88 -23.21 3.55
N LEU A 669 10.63 -23.50 3.83
CA LEU A 669 10.03 -24.85 3.78
C LEU A 669 9.09 -24.91 2.57
N ASP A 670 9.50 -25.65 1.54
CA ASP A 670 8.61 -26.00 0.42
C ASP A 670 7.78 -27.23 0.80
N GLU A 671 6.47 -27.19 0.54
CA GLU A 671 5.49 -28.18 1.00
C GLU A 671 5.52 -28.38 2.53
N ALA A 672 5.36 -27.28 3.25
CA ALA A 672 5.51 -27.19 4.71
C ALA A 672 4.66 -28.23 5.50
N TRP A 673 3.52 -28.67 4.94
CA TRP A 673 2.63 -29.65 5.56
C TRP A 673 3.28 -31.01 5.81
N LEU A 674 4.26 -31.42 4.99
CA LEU A 674 4.99 -32.68 5.17
C LEU A 674 5.82 -32.70 6.46
N PHE A 675 6.28 -31.53 6.91
CA PHE A 675 7.13 -31.37 8.09
C PHE A 675 6.35 -31.35 9.40
N ILE A 676 5.04 -31.08 9.36
CA ILE A 676 4.22 -30.81 10.54
C ILE A 676 3.25 -31.95 10.91
N LYS A 677 3.27 -33.08 10.19
CA LYS A 677 2.46 -34.23 10.53
C LYS A 677 2.86 -34.83 11.89
N ASN A 678 4.17 -34.90 12.16
CA ASN A 678 4.69 -35.40 13.44
C ASN A 678 4.59 -34.34 14.54
N GLU A 679 3.97 -34.65 15.66
CA GLU A 679 3.74 -33.76 16.77
C GLU A 679 5.04 -33.16 17.36
N THR A 680 6.09 -33.96 17.47
CA THR A 680 7.37 -33.52 18.01
C THR A 680 8.05 -32.48 17.09
N ILE A 681 8.04 -32.75 15.79
CA ILE A 681 8.61 -31.83 14.78
C ILE A 681 7.79 -30.56 14.70
N ARG A 682 6.47 -30.71 14.72
CA ARG A 682 5.53 -29.57 14.73
C ARG A 682 5.82 -28.63 15.90
N ASN A 683 5.90 -29.16 17.11
CA ASN A 683 6.19 -28.39 18.32
C ASN A 683 7.56 -27.67 18.21
N TYR A 684 8.54 -28.33 17.61
CA TYR A 684 9.85 -27.76 17.37
C TYR A 684 9.77 -26.57 16.37
N VAL A 685 9.07 -26.72 15.27
CA VAL A 685 8.84 -25.63 14.28
C VAL A 685 8.12 -24.45 14.93
N VAL A 686 7.08 -24.70 15.73
CA VAL A 686 6.36 -23.65 16.47
C VAL A 686 7.30 -22.88 17.44
N GLN A 687 8.14 -23.62 18.16
CA GLN A 687 9.10 -23.00 19.06
C GLN A 687 10.16 -22.21 18.30
N ALA A 688 10.64 -22.73 17.18
CA ALA A 688 11.58 -22.03 16.29
C ALA A 688 10.99 -20.71 15.79
N GLN A 689 9.76 -20.68 15.29
CA GLN A 689 9.09 -19.45 14.87
C GLN A 689 9.05 -18.40 16.00
N LYS A 690 8.72 -18.78 17.21
CA LYS A 690 8.66 -17.85 18.35
C LYS A 690 10.03 -17.29 18.76
N THR A 691 11.10 -18.04 18.59
CA THR A 691 12.46 -17.67 19.03
C THR A 691 13.28 -16.99 17.93
N TRP A 692 13.08 -17.35 16.66
CA TRP A 692 13.89 -16.87 15.53
C TRP A 692 13.79 -15.37 15.26
N ARG A 693 12.67 -14.73 15.67
CA ARG A 693 12.55 -13.28 15.68
C ARG A 693 13.76 -12.60 16.32
N LYS A 694 14.20 -13.11 17.48
CA LYS A 694 15.33 -12.57 18.24
C LYS A 694 16.69 -12.73 17.52
N HIS A 695 16.76 -13.64 16.54
CA HIS A 695 17.95 -13.96 15.75
C HIS A 695 17.90 -13.35 14.34
N LYS A 696 17.01 -12.38 14.07
CA LYS A 696 16.78 -11.80 12.74
C LYS A 696 16.53 -12.89 11.67
N ALA A 697 15.72 -13.89 11.97
CA ALA A 697 15.42 -14.98 11.05
C ALA A 697 13.95 -14.93 10.60
N ALA A 698 13.76 -15.06 9.30
CA ALA A 698 12.46 -15.18 8.64
C ALA A 698 12.20 -16.64 8.26
N MET A 699 11.01 -17.15 8.55
CA MET A 699 10.54 -18.44 8.05
C MET A 699 9.53 -18.19 6.93
N ILE A 700 9.77 -18.78 5.76
CA ILE A 700 8.86 -18.77 4.64
C ILE A 700 8.27 -20.17 4.50
N LEU A 701 6.98 -20.28 4.69
CA LEU A 701 6.22 -21.53 4.56
C LEU A 701 5.46 -21.51 3.25
N ALA A 702 5.76 -22.43 2.33
CA ALA A 702 5.01 -22.59 1.09
C ALA A 702 4.18 -23.88 1.14
N THR A 703 2.89 -23.80 0.82
CA THR A 703 2.02 -24.98 0.83
C THR A 703 0.89 -24.87 -0.19
N GLN A 704 0.39 -26.04 -0.62
CA GLN A 704 -0.77 -26.15 -1.51
C GLN A 704 -2.05 -26.43 -0.71
N SER A 705 -1.95 -27.07 0.45
CA SER A 705 -3.07 -27.63 1.16
C SER A 705 -3.29 -26.94 2.50
N ILE A 706 -4.36 -26.15 2.59
CA ILE A 706 -4.87 -25.64 3.87
C ILE A 706 -5.45 -26.77 4.70
N LYS A 707 -6.11 -27.74 4.06
CA LYS A 707 -6.76 -28.85 4.74
C LYS A 707 -5.77 -29.64 5.61
N GLU A 708 -4.57 -29.87 5.10
CA GLU A 708 -3.53 -30.59 5.87
C GLU A 708 -2.97 -29.76 7.03
N LEU A 709 -2.88 -28.43 6.85
CA LEU A 709 -2.55 -27.52 7.96
C LEU A 709 -3.66 -27.52 9.03
N GLU A 710 -4.92 -27.59 8.64
CA GLU A 710 -6.08 -27.65 9.53
C GLU A 710 -6.11 -28.98 10.29
N GLU A 711 -6.03 -30.12 9.57
CA GLU A 711 -6.01 -31.46 10.17
C GLU A 711 -4.84 -31.66 11.15
N SER A 712 -3.71 -31.01 10.90
CA SER A 712 -2.56 -31.02 11.83
C SER A 712 -2.70 -30.07 13.01
N GLY A 713 -3.72 -29.23 13.07
CA GLY A 713 -3.90 -28.18 14.08
C GLY A 713 -2.91 -27.00 13.97
N MET A 714 -2.17 -26.91 12.86
CA MET A 714 -1.16 -25.87 12.63
C MET A 714 -1.72 -24.61 11.99
N LEU A 715 -2.91 -24.68 11.36
CA LEU A 715 -3.46 -23.56 10.59
C LEU A 715 -3.57 -22.28 11.43
N ALA A 716 -4.13 -22.37 12.64
CA ALA A 716 -4.27 -21.23 13.53
C ALA A 716 -2.89 -20.66 13.94
N ILE A 717 -1.94 -21.53 14.26
CA ILE A 717 -0.59 -21.11 14.69
C ILE A 717 0.16 -20.41 13.56
N VAL A 718 0.13 -20.98 12.35
CA VAL A 718 0.79 -20.38 11.18
C VAL A 718 0.09 -19.08 10.77
N ALA A 719 -1.24 -19.05 10.84
CA ALA A 719 -2.01 -17.84 10.56
C ALA A 719 -1.67 -16.68 11.50
N GLU A 720 -1.41 -16.97 12.77
CA GLU A 720 -0.99 -15.99 13.78
C GLU A 720 0.49 -15.62 13.65
N SER A 721 1.38 -16.60 13.48
CA SER A 721 2.83 -16.38 13.51
C SER A 721 3.39 -15.77 12.22
N CYS A 722 2.67 -15.88 11.08
CA CYS A 722 3.08 -15.31 9.80
C CYS A 722 2.30 -14.01 9.50
N PRO A 723 2.82 -12.84 9.87
CA PRO A 723 2.13 -11.57 9.65
C PRO A 723 1.97 -11.23 8.17
N THR A 724 2.83 -11.77 7.30
CA THR A 724 2.72 -11.63 5.85
C THR A 724 2.17 -12.93 5.25
N LYS A 725 1.07 -12.82 4.50
CA LYS A 725 0.44 -13.93 3.80
C LYS A 725 0.32 -13.58 2.33
N ILE A 726 0.72 -14.51 1.46
CA ILE A 726 0.65 -14.35 0.01
C ILE A 726 -0.26 -15.45 -0.53
N PHE A 727 -1.41 -15.03 -1.03
CA PHE A 727 -2.39 -15.93 -1.64
C PHE A 727 -2.21 -15.90 -3.15
N LEU A 728 -1.90 -17.05 -3.73
CA LEU A 728 -1.89 -17.28 -5.17
C LEU A 728 -3.25 -17.85 -5.62
N ALA A 729 -3.47 -17.91 -6.94
CA ALA A 729 -4.71 -18.42 -7.49
C ALA A 729 -5.09 -19.79 -6.92
N ASN A 730 -6.30 -19.86 -6.41
CA ASN A 730 -6.93 -21.09 -5.93
C ASN A 730 -8.46 -21.01 -6.15
N PRO A 731 -8.96 -21.36 -7.36
CA PRO A 731 -10.37 -21.29 -7.66
C PRO A 731 -11.22 -22.30 -6.86
N GLU A 732 -10.60 -23.35 -6.32
CA GLU A 732 -11.27 -24.38 -5.52
C GLU A 732 -11.15 -24.11 -4.00
N MET A 733 -10.82 -22.87 -3.60
CA MET A 733 -10.66 -22.55 -2.18
C MET A 733 -11.97 -22.73 -1.41
N ASN A 734 -11.89 -23.30 -0.22
CA ASN A 734 -12.99 -23.28 0.74
C ASN A 734 -13.05 -21.89 1.40
N ARG A 735 -14.02 -21.08 1.02
CA ARG A 735 -14.17 -19.68 1.48
C ARG A 735 -14.33 -19.58 3.01
N GLU A 736 -15.04 -20.53 3.63
CA GLU A 736 -15.29 -20.53 5.07
C GLU A 736 -13.99 -20.75 5.86
N VAL A 737 -13.20 -21.74 5.46
CA VAL A 737 -11.90 -22.02 6.08
C VAL A 737 -10.94 -20.83 5.94
N TYR A 738 -10.90 -20.18 4.76
CA TYR A 738 -10.07 -18.99 4.55
C TYR A 738 -10.56 -17.80 5.39
N ARG A 739 -11.89 -17.61 5.48
CA ARG A 739 -12.49 -16.55 6.31
C ARG A 739 -12.11 -16.70 7.78
N GLU A 740 -12.32 -17.89 8.33
CA GLU A 740 -12.08 -18.16 9.74
C GLU A 740 -10.59 -18.15 10.10
N ALA A 741 -9.77 -18.84 9.32
CA ALA A 741 -8.34 -18.98 9.60
C ALA A 741 -7.56 -17.67 9.46
N PHE A 742 -7.89 -16.86 8.46
CA PHE A 742 -7.13 -15.66 8.13
C PHE A 742 -7.91 -14.37 8.39
N HIS A 743 -9.13 -14.43 8.90
CA HIS A 743 -10.01 -13.28 9.16
C HIS A 743 -10.19 -12.41 7.91
N LEU A 744 -10.46 -13.07 6.76
CA LEU A 744 -10.67 -12.38 5.49
C LEU A 744 -12.12 -11.94 5.36
N ASN A 745 -12.31 -10.73 4.83
CA ASN A 745 -13.64 -10.23 4.45
C ASN A 745 -14.08 -10.77 3.07
N ASP A 746 -15.31 -10.50 2.67
CA ASP A 746 -15.86 -11.03 1.41
C ASP A 746 -15.14 -10.47 0.18
N THR A 747 -14.72 -9.21 0.21
CA THR A 747 -13.95 -8.57 -0.86
C THR A 747 -12.60 -9.27 -1.07
N GLU A 748 -11.87 -9.57 0.02
CA GLU A 748 -10.60 -10.29 -0.05
C GLU A 748 -10.78 -11.72 -0.61
N LEU A 749 -11.85 -12.41 -0.21
CA LEU A 749 -12.19 -13.73 -0.72
C LEU A 749 -12.53 -13.70 -2.21
N ASP A 750 -13.23 -12.67 -2.67
CA ASP A 750 -13.55 -12.46 -4.09
C ASP A 750 -12.28 -12.15 -4.90
N LEU A 751 -11.38 -11.33 -4.35
CA LEU A 751 -10.08 -11.05 -4.96
C LEU A 751 -9.25 -12.34 -5.13
N ILE A 752 -9.15 -13.20 -4.11
CA ILE A 752 -8.41 -14.47 -4.20
C ILE A 752 -9.06 -15.39 -5.25
N GLY A 753 -10.39 -15.53 -5.24
CA GLY A 753 -11.13 -16.33 -6.21
C GLY A 753 -10.98 -15.86 -7.65
N GLY A 754 -10.77 -14.56 -7.85
CA GLY A 754 -10.58 -13.92 -9.17
C GLY A 754 -9.13 -13.84 -9.65
N LEU A 755 -8.14 -14.37 -8.89
CA LEU A 755 -6.74 -14.33 -9.31
C LEU A 755 -6.50 -15.21 -10.54
N VAL A 756 -5.77 -14.68 -11.51
CA VAL A 756 -5.39 -15.38 -12.74
C VAL A 756 -3.95 -15.89 -12.62
N PRO A 757 -3.73 -17.22 -12.68
CA PRO A 757 -2.39 -17.80 -12.68
C PRO A 757 -1.75 -17.72 -14.08
N PRO A 758 -0.41 -17.71 -14.17
CA PRO A 758 0.55 -17.36 -13.13
C PRO A 758 0.73 -15.83 -12.99
N GLY A 759 1.18 -15.39 -11.82
CA GLY A 759 1.71 -14.04 -11.64
C GLY A 759 0.80 -13.08 -10.88
N GLN A 760 -0.49 -13.35 -10.73
CA GLN A 760 -1.36 -12.57 -9.84
C GLN A 760 -1.37 -13.16 -8.43
N MET A 761 -1.37 -12.27 -7.43
CA MET A 761 -1.43 -12.67 -6.03
C MET A 761 -2.09 -11.59 -5.17
N LEU A 762 -2.67 -12.00 -4.05
CA LEU A 762 -3.10 -11.13 -2.99
C LEU A 762 -2.09 -11.20 -1.85
N ILE A 763 -1.48 -10.08 -1.50
CA ILE A 763 -0.56 -9.96 -0.36
C ILE A 763 -1.34 -9.34 0.79
N ARG A 764 -1.46 -10.08 1.90
CA ARG A 764 -2.01 -9.58 3.15
C ARG A 764 -0.90 -9.35 4.16
N LYS A 765 -0.76 -8.12 4.62
CA LYS A 765 0.21 -7.70 5.63
C LYS A 765 -0.51 -6.95 6.74
N ALA A 766 -0.47 -7.49 7.96
CA ALA A 766 -1.27 -7.02 9.07
C ALA A 766 -2.78 -6.98 8.73
N GLN A 767 -3.37 -5.80 8.58
CA GLN A 767 -4.79 -5.60 8.27
C GLN A 767 -5.04 -5.08 6.85
N THR A 768 -3.99 -4.95 6.03
CA THR A 768 -4.10 -4.46 4.65
C THR A 768 -3.83 -5.59 3.66
N SER A 769 -4.65 -5.66 2.63
CA SER A 769 -4.46 -6.59 1.53
C SER A 769 -4.30 -5.85 0.21
N LYS A 770 -3.40 -6.34 -0.63
CA LYS A 770 -3.09 -5.75 -1.93
C LYS A 770 -3.00 -6.78 -3.02
N LYS A 771 -3.78 -6.60 -4.08
CA LYS A 771 -3.66 -7.39 -5.29
C LYS A 771 -2.51 -6.86 -6.14
N VAL A 772 -1.58 -7.73 -6.52
CA VAL A 772 -0.38 -7.36 -7.27
C VAL A 772 -0.03 -8.37 -8.34
N HIS A 773 0.77 -7.92 -9.31
CA HIS A 773 1.27 -8.71 -10.42
C HIS A 773 2.78 -8.88 -10.32
N LEU A 774 3.24 -10.12 -10.49
CA LEU A 774 4.64 -10.46 -10.60
C LEU A 774 5.09 -10.30 -12.07
N ASN A 775 5.35 -9.06 -12.47
CA ASN A 775 5.99 -8.76 -13.75
C ASN A 775 7.50 -8.73 -13.57
N VAL A 776 8.22 -9.57 -14.29
CA VAL A 776 9.66 -9.71 -14.16
C VAL A 776 10.39 -9.37 -15.46
N ASP A 777 11.62 -8.90 -15.33
CA ASP A 777 12.58 -8.77 -16.44
C ASP A 777 13.13 -10.14 -16.84
N SER A 778 13.82 -10.20 -17.99
CA SER A 778 14.34 -11.45 -18.52
C SER A 778 15.38 -12.12 -17.61
N VAL A 779 16.25 -11.38 -16.94
CA VAL A 779 17.27 -11.94 -16.04
C VAL A 779 16.60 -12.54 -14.82
N SER A 780 15.67 -11.78 -14.17
CA SER A 780 14.89 -12.29 -13.04
C SER A 780 14.09 -13.53 -13.41
N HIS A 781 13.54 -13.60 -14.64
CA HIS A 781 12.84 -14.78 -15.13
C HIS A 781 13.79 -15.99 -15.19
N TRP A 782 14.97 -15.84 -15.83
CA TRP A 782 15.93 -16.94 -15.95
C TRP A 782 16.49 -17.38 -14.60
N MET A 783 16.57 -16.52 -13.62
CA MET A 783 16.94 -16.91 -12.26
C MET A 783 15.82 -17.70 -11.55
N ALA A 784 14.55 -17.26 -11.71
CA ALA A 784 13.43 -17.82 -10.97
C ALA A 784 12.81 -19.08 -11.59
N THR A 785 12.92 -19.28 -12.91
CA THR A 785 12.34 -20.45 -13.60
C THR A 785 13.04 -21.74 -13.20
N ASN A 786 12.28 -22.82 -13.05
CA ASN A 786 12.75 -24.14 -12.63
C ASN A 786 12.28 -25.29 -13.52
N ASN A 787 11.62 -24.99 -14.65
CA ASN A 787 11.17 -26.05 -15.55
C ASN A 787 12.36 -26.76 -16.24
N ALA A 788 12.18 -28.04 -16.61
CA ALA A 788 13.25 -28.88 -17.15
C ALA A 788 13.87 -28.29 -18.42
N ARG A 789 13.08 -27.71 -19.33
CA ARG A 789 13.55 -27.13 -20.58
C ARG A 789 14.44 -25.92 -20.35
N ASP A 790 14.05 -25.05 -19.44
CA ASP A 790 14.82 -23.86 -19.10
C ASP A 790 16.10 -24.22 -18.35
N ASN A 791 16.04 -25.22 -17.47
CA ASN A 791 17.21 -25.71 -16.75
C ASN A 791 18.27 -26.31 -17.71
N MET A 792 17.86 -26.96 -18.81
CA MET A 792 18.78 -27.43 -19.85
C MET A 792 19.49 -26.26 -20.53
N LYS A 793 18.74 -25.21 -20.92
CA LYS A 793 19.31 -24.01 -21.52
C LYS A 793 20.28 -23.32 -20.56
N LYS A 794 19.89 -23.14 -19.31
CA LYS A 794 20.75 -22.52 -18.29
C LYS A 794 22.06 -23.26 -18.13
N ARG A 795 22.01 -24.60 -18.09
CA ARG A 795 23.22 -25.42 -17.98
C ARG A 795 24.18 -25.19 -19.18
N ASP A 796 23.67 -25.23 -20.40
CA ASP A 796 24.47 -25.00 -21.62
C ASP A 796 25.16 -23.63 -21.63
N TYR A 797 24.38 -22.57 -21.27
CA TYR A 797 24.89 -21.21 -21.22
C TYR A 797 25.91 -20.97 -20.09
N PHE A 798 25.65 -21.54 -18.92
CA PHE A 798 26.56 -21.42 -17.77
C PHE A 798 27.88 -22.16 -17.96
N GLU A 799 27.86 -23.29 -18.67
CA GLU A 799 29.07 -24.02 -19.07
C GLU A 799 29.91 -23.24 -20.07
N ARG A 800 29.30 -22.51 -20.99
CA ARG A 800 30.00 -21.74 -22.04
C ARG A 800 30.51 -20.39 -21.58
N PHE A 801 29.73 -19.65 -20.79
CA PHE A 801 29.96 -18.25 -20.50
C PHE A 801 30.17 -17.95 -19.01
N GLY A 802 30.06 -18.93 -18.14
CA GLY A 802 29.96 -18.69 -16.70
C GLY A 802 28.55 -18.23 -16.28
N ILE A 803 28.31 -18.05 -14.98
CA ILE A 803 26.96 -17.79 -14.46
C ILE A 803 26.47 -16.37 -14.81
N ALA A 804 27.26 -15.34 -14.53
CA ALA A 804 26.86 -13.95 -14.71
C ALA A 804 26.64 -13.59 -16.20
N ASP A 805 27.60 -13.93 -17.05
CA ASP A 805 27.49 -13.65 -18.49
C ASP A 805 26.49 -14.60 -19.15
N GLY A 806 26.42 -15.86 -18.72
CA GLY A 806 25.40 -16.81 -19.16
C GLY A 806 23.96 -16.33 -18.92
N LEU A 807 23.67 -15.74 -17.78
CA LEU A 807 22.35 -15.12 -17.49
C LEU A 807 22.07 -13.94 -18.43
N ARG A 808 23.09 -13.12 -18.72
CA ARG A 808 22.94 -11.98 -19.64
C ARG A 808 22.64 -12.46 -21.06
N HIS A 809 23.41 -13.39 -21.58
CA HIS A 809 23.20 -13.97 -22.93
C HIS A 809 21.86 -14.69 -23.03
N LEU A 810 21.44 -15.45 -22.00
CA LEU A 810 20.12 -16.05 -21.96
C LEU A 810 19.00 -15.01 -22.06
N ALA A 811 19.15 -13.89 -21.34
CA ALA A 811 18.16 -12.82 -21.34
C ALA A 811 18.09 -12.09 -22.69
N GLU A 812 19.21 -11.99 -23.42
CA GLU A 812 19.33 -11.40 -24.77
C GLU A 812 18.76 -12.33 -25.83
N ASP A 813 19.19 -13.61 -25.83
CA ASP A 813 18.79 -14.61 -26.84
C ASP A 813 17.36 -15.10 -26.70
N TYR A 814 16.87 -15.12 -25.45
CA TYR A 814 15.49 -15.55 -25.11
C TYR A 814 14.82 -14.54 -24.19
N PRO A 815 14.47 -13.35 -24.68
CA PRO A 815 13.83 -12.32 -23.88
C PRO A 815 12.47 -12.80 -23.37
N PHE A 816 12.26 -12.67 -22.08
CA PHE A 816 10.97 -12.92 -21.45
C PHE A 816 10.08 -11.69 -21.63
N GLN A 817 8.96 -11.88 -22.29
CA GLN A 817 7.91 -10.86 -22.36
C GLN A 817 6.86 -11.16 -21.29
N PRO A 818 6.72 -10.32 -20.28
CA PRO A 818 5.59 -10.42 -19.36
C PRO A 818 4.28 -10.34 -20.17
N ARG A 819 3.27 -11.12 -19.78
CA ARG A 819 1.94 -10.95 -20.37
C ARG A 819 1.50 -9.51 -20.10
N THR A 820 1.46 -8.70 -21.14
CA THR A 820 0.78 -7.40 -21.10
C THR A 820 -0.66 -7.68 -20.69
N LEU A 821 -1.13 -7.06 -19.61
CA LEU A 821 -2.55 -6.94 -19.33
C LEU A 821 -3.14 -6.28 -20.58
N ALA A 822 -3.87 -7.07 -21.39
CA ALA A 822 -4.65 -6.50 -22.45
C ALA A 822 -5.58 -5.49 -21.78
N THR A 823 -5.34 -4.21 -22.07
CA THR A 823 -6.34 -3.17 -21.81
C THR A 823 -7.63 -3.73 -22.40
N SER A 824 -8.60 -3.99 -21.55
CA SER A 824 -9.95 -4.41 -21.95
C SER A 824 -10.63 -3.23 -22.64
N THR A 825 -10.16 -2.92 -23.85
CA THR A 825 -10.91 -2.10 -24.78
C THR A 825 -11.69 -3.05 -25.67
N SER A 826 -12.98 -3.06 -25.44
CA SER A 826 -14.05 -3.45 -26.37
C SER A 826 -14.00 -4.84 -27.01
N ASN A 827 -14.80 -5.74 -26.48
CA ASN A 827 -15.60 -6.61 -27.34
C ASN A 827 -16.98 -6.79 -26.70
N THR A 828 -17.80 -5.77 -26.81
CA THR A 828 -19.27 -5.92 -26.88
C THR A 828 -19.61 -6.10 -28.36
N ASN A 829 -19.59 -7.33 -28.83
CA ASN A 829 -20.34 -7.77 -29.98
C ASN A 829 -20.78 -9.21 -29.68
N HIS A 830 -21.98 -9.35 -29.23
CA HIS A 830 -23.14 -10.18 -29.52
C HIS A 830 -24.03 -10.28 -28.30
#